data_67f1ccfccd9d8d79ad3e136a32c834c6
#
_entry.id   67f1ccfccd9d8d79ad3e136a32c834c6
#
_cell.length_a   1.000
_cell.length_b   1.000
_cell.length_c   1.000
_cell.angle_alpha   90.00
_cell.angle_beta   90.00
_cell.angle_gamma   90.00
#
_symmetry.space_group_name_H-M   'P 1'
#
loop_
_entity.id
_entity.type
_entity.pdbx_description
1 polymer ?
#
loop_
_entity_poly.entity_id
_entity_poly.type
_entity_poly.pdbx_seq_one_letter_code
_entity_poly.pdbx_strand_id
1 'polypeptide(L)'
;MPRILLLILIILTSCSQYSVKHYTDFLYANMSFADSICTNQEYWRTNAKAALEARKAARWKVPEKEFLHYVLPVRVNNEPLDSFRLVYGRQLLKRVKGLGAADAALEINHWCHEMATYVPSDGRTCSPLQTIMHKQGRCGEESVLTVAALRAVGIPARQVYTPRWAHTDDNHAWVEVFIDGRWHFMGACEPAPALDMAWFNAPVSRVMLLHTRAFGQYEGDEDIIERAADHTEINVTGSYVDTWRSEAQVLDASGKPVEGATVEFCIYNYAELYTVARYTSDADGKAGLTTGKGDLIVRASKDGRYGCAKINGTGTVVLDKEEGAPASYDFHIVPPAENPIPANATAEQIAENDRRLHLEDSIRSAGSPALAAKAFLASHSSDSRASELLESLSAKDKEDVSTEVLEDALEHCGTSFNPLRDCPRVEIENLVPYFGEIRRGLDSLGLCFSTQEQVREWVDCNIKVDSNGNPRRLRIPPIYVWRSRMADPLSKDIFFVALCRAAGLEAEYDPVQGQVADESAASALIHLNYKPLPWLKEPLYYRHFTLSRIVDGRARLVALDEGRDWTPSDVSGRQFEPGYYLLTSGVRLADGSVNCHLEFFYLDDIAKVPLVLRGASGNDVPVIGTMDAEKQYLPAAGSAPVSILSTVGRGNFLIAILGDLDEPSSHARRELAAAASALQAWGWPQLILSPTNDPDGAIAEMLDRSCEGTGARIRLPLIAVCDSFGRVFYLSRGYNTSLAADLQSLLPRL
;
A
#
# COMPACT_ATOMS: atom_id res chain seq x y z
N MET A 1 36.64 49.31 -18.58
CA MET A 1 35.66 48.78 -17.63
C MET A 1 34.52 47.97 -18.25
N PRO A 2 33.92 48.24 -19.43
CA PRO A 2 32.80 47.40 -19.91
C PRO A 2 33.17 45.98 -20.33
N ARG A 3 34.42 45.70 -20.75
CA ARG A 3 34.86 44.34 -21.14
C ARG A 3 35.08 43.40 -19.96
N ILE A 4 35.48 43.92 -18.80
CA ILE A 4 35.66 43.10 -17.59
C ILE A 4 34.32 42.74 -16.99
N LEU A 5 33.32 43.64 -17.03
CA LEU A 5 31.97 43.33 -16.56
C LEU A 5 31.28 42.26 -17.43
N LEU A 6 31.50 42.28 -18.75
CA LEU A 6 30.96 41.29 -19.68
C LEU A 6 31.60 39.93 -19.48
N LEU A 7 32.91 39.89 -19.19
CA LEU A 7 33.62 38.63 -18.91
C LEU A 7 33.15 38.00 -17.56
N ILE A 8 32.94 38.85 -16.53
CA ILE A 8 32.43 38.37 -15.22
C ILE A 8 30.97 37.88 -15.36
N LEU A 9 30.14 38.54 -16.17
CA LEU A 9 28.77 38.11 -16.44
C LEU A 9 28.72 36.80 -17.20
N ILE A 10 29.61 36.58 -18.19
CA ILE A 10 29.73 35.34 -18.95
C ILE A 10 30.28 34.22 -18.08
N ILE A 11 31.22 34.49 -17.18
CA ILE A 11 31.76 33.49 -16.23
C ILE A 11 30.68 33.12 -15.20
N LEU A 12 29.91 34.06 -14.68
CA LEU A 12 28.82 33.79 -13.73
C LEU A 12 27.66 33.03 -14.38
N THR A 13 27.32 33.32 -15.63
CA THR A 13 26.28 32.57 -16.36
C THR A 13 26.77 31.20 -16.76
N SER A 14 28.03 31.04 -17.17
CA SER A 14 28.61 29.71 -17.48
C SER A 14 28.79 28.84 -16.23
N CYS A 15 29.20 29.42 -15.08
CA CYS A 15 29.24 28.68 -13.81
C CYS A 15 27.84 28.22 -13.34
N SER A 16 26.78 29.05 -13.49
CA SER A 16 25.44 28.63 -13.11
C SER A 16 24.88 27.55 -14.04
N GLN A 17 25.16 27.66 -15.34
CA GLN A 17 24.73 26.70 -16.36
C GLN A 17 25.50 25.37 -16.24
N TYR A 18 26.77 25.44 -15.89
CA TYR A 18 27.58 24.25 -15.59
C TYR A 18 27.09 23.51 -14.33
N SER A 19 26.66 24.24 -13.31
CA SER A 19 26.05 23.70 -12.10
C SER A 19 24.74 22.95 -12.36
N VAL A 20 23.80 23.53 -13.11
CA VAL A 20 22.51 22.89 -13.46
C VAL A 20 22.76 21.62 -14.29
N LYS A 21 23.69 21.69 -15.25
CA LYS A 21 24.06 20.52 -16.07
C LYS A 21 24.57 19.36 -15.22
N HIS A 22 25.46 19.62 -14.28
CA HIS A 22 25.98 18.58 -13.38
C HIS A 22 24.88 17.81 -12.63
N TYR A 23 23.92 18.54 -12.06
CA TYR A 23 22.78 17.94 -11.35
C TYR A 23 21.78 17.25 -12.29
N THR A 24 21.59 17.79 -13.48
CA THR A 24 20.78 17.12 -14.50
C THR A 24 21.44 15.83 -14.98
N ASP A 25 22.75 15.83 -15.19
CA ASP A 25 23.53 14.63 -15.57
C ASP A 25 23.43 13.54 -14.47
N PHE A 26 23.47 13.94 -13.18
CA PHE A 26 23.26 13.00 -12.06
C PHE A 26 21.86 12.37 -12.11
N LEU A 27 20.81 13.14 -12.35
CA LEU A 27 19.45 12.62 -12.50
C LEU A 27 19.34 11.64 -13.66
N TYR A 28 19.94 11.96 -14.82
CA TYR A 28 19.96 11.07 -15.98
C TYR A 28 20.70 9.76 -15.75
N ALA A 29 21.81 9.80 -15.02
CA ALA A 29 22.61 8.62 -14.74
C ALA A 29 21.92 7.63 -13.78
N ASN A 30 20.91 8.10 -13.03
CA ASN A 30 20.29 7.34 -11.95
C ASN A 30 18.75 7.19 -12.07
N MET A 31 18.11 7.71 -13.13
CA MET A 31 16.67 7.52 -13.32
C MET A 31 16.36 6.13 -13.89
N SER A 32 15.15 5.64 -13.65
CA SER A 32 14.66 4.42 -14.28
C SER A 32 14.51 4.60 -15.81
N PHE A 33 14.58 3.50 -16.56
CA PHE A 33 14.30 3.59 -17.99
C PHE A 33 12.85 4.02 -18.26
N ALA A 34 11.90 3.62 -17.40
CA ALA A 34 10.50 4.03 -17.48
C ALA A 34 10.37 5.56 -17.39
N ASP A 35 11.07 6.19 -16.43
CA ASP A 35 11.09 7.65 -16.31
C ASP A 35 11.73 8.32 -17.55
N SER A 36 12.76 7.69 -18.12
CA SER A 36 13.46 8.23 -19.29
C SER A 36 12.58 8.29 -20.54
N ILE A 37 11.66 7.36 -20.70
CA ILE A 37 10.74 7.34 -21.86
C ILE A 37 9.44 8.09 -21.62
N CYS A 38 9.01 8.25 -20.36
CA CYS A 38 7.80 9.00 -19.98
C CYS A 38 8.03 10.50 -19.83
N THR A 39 9.28 10.98 -19.77
CA THR A 39 9.64 12.38 -19.57
C THR A 39 10.61 12.88 -20.65
N ASN A 40 10.87 14.18 -20.68
CA ASN A 40 11.83 14.78 -21.60
C ASN A 40 12.96 15.52 -20.86
N GLN A 41 13.99 15.92 -21.60
CA GLN A 41 15.17 16.58 -21.04
C GLN A 41 14.84 17.89 -20.31
N GLU A 42 13.89 18.64 -20.80
CA GLU A 42 13.49 19.92 -20.21
C GLU A 42 12.83 19.73 -18.83
N TYR A 43 12.07 18.64 -18.66
CA TYR A 43 11.48 18.27 -17.38
C TYR A 43 12.56 18.12 -16.28
N TRP A 44 13.60 17.36 -16.55
CA TRP A 44 14.69 17.12 -15.59
C TRP A 44 15.49 18.38 -15.31
N ARG A 45 15.81 19.15 -16.36
CA ARG A 45 16.56 20.41 -16.26
C ARG A 45 15.83 21.45 -15.43
N THR A 46 14.53 21.62 -15.64
CA THR A 46 13.72 22.59 -14.90
C THR A 46 13.54 22.19 -13.44
N ASN A 47 13.35 20.92 -13.14
CA ASN A 47 13.29 20.41 -11.78
C ASN A 47 14.63 20.53 -11.04
N ALA A 48 15.76 20.21 -11.70
CA ALA A 48 17.09 20.43 -11.13
C ALA A 48 17.33 21.93 -10.80
N LYS A 49 16.94 22.84 -11.70
CA LYS A 49 17.02 24.28 -11.46
C LYS A 49 16.18 24.70 -10.27
N ALA A 50 14.93 24.23 -10.16
CA ALA A 50 14.05 24.56 -9.04
C ALA A 50 14.62 24.03 -7.71
N ALA A 51 15.20 22.82 -7.67
CA ALA A 51 15.86 22.31 -6.48
C ALA A 51 17.06 23.15 -6.04
N LEU A 52 17.86 23.65 -6.99
CA LEU A 52 18.98 24.56 -6.70
C LEU A 52 18.51 25.92 -6.20
N GLU A 53 17.39 26.44 -6.72
CA GLU A 53 16.76 27.67 -6.24
C GLU A 53 16.27 27.50 -4.80
N ALA A 54 15.64 26.36 -4.48
CA ALA A 54 15.21 26.03 -3.13
C ALA A 54 16.41 25.95 -2.16
N ARG A 55 17.49 25.24 -2.53
CA ARG A 55 18.75 25.17 -1.76
C ARG A 55 19.35 26.55 -1.45
N LYS A 56 19.29 27.48 -2.41
CA LYS A 56 19.77 28.86 -2.21
C LYS A 56 18.85 29.70 -1.31
N ALA A 57 17.56 29.45 -1.35
CA ALA A 57 16.57 30.16 -0.55
C ALA A 57 16.51 29.66 0.90
N ALA A 58 16.88 28.41 1.15
CA ALA A 58 16.89 27.79 2.46
C ALA A 58 17.90 28.45 3.41
N ARG A 59 17.55 28.53 4.71
CA ARG A 59 18.44 29.02 5.76
C ARG A 59 19.29 27.93 6.40
N TRP A 60 18.96 26.68 6.14
CA TRP A 60 19.69 25.50 6.60
C TRP A 60 20.69 25.02 5.57
N LYS A 61 21.72 24.35 6.05
CA LYS A 61 22.75 23.74 5.19
C LYS A 61 22.42 22.28 4.96
N VAL A 62 22.44 21.87 3.71
CA VAL A 62 22.25 20.50 3.29
C VAL A 62 23.58 19.99 2.73
N PRO A 63 24.17 18.90 3.30
CA PRO A 63 25.33 18.27 2.73
C PRO A 63 25.07 17.81 1.29
N GLU A 64 26.12 17.73 0.47
CA GLU A 64 25.96 17.41 -0.97
C GLU A 64 25.34 16.04 -1.20
N LYS A 65 25.75 15.04 -0.41
CA LYS A 65 25.23 13.69 -0.46
C LYS A 65 23.72 13.66 -0.25
N GLU A 66 23.21 14.28 0.83
CA GLU A 66 21.78 14.33 1.15
C GLU A 66 21.00 15.17 0.13
N PHE A 67 21.64 16.19 -0.44
CA PHE A 67 21.02 16.97 -1.52
C PHE A 67 20.82 16.13 -2.79
N LEU A 68 21.85 15.40 -3.22
CA LEU A 68 21.80 14.59 -4.44
C LEU A 68 20.76 13.48 -4.37
N HIS A 69 20.66 12.78 -3.22
CA HIS A 69 19.81 11.60 -3.09
C HIS A 69 18.41 11.89 -2.53
N TYR A 70 18.20 13.02 -1.83
CA TYR A 70 16.98 13.26 -1.06
C TYR A 70 16.35 14.66 -1.22
N VAL A 71 16.92 15.57 -2.02
CA VAL A 71 16.33 16.87 -2.38
C VAL A 71 16.17 17.02 -3.89
N LEU A 72 17.26 16.75 -4.62
CA LEU A 72 17.33 16.92 -6.06
C LEU A 72 16.30 16.07 -6.81
N PRO A 73 16.12 14.77 -6.49
CA PRO A 73 15.21 13.90 -7.22
C PRO A 73 13.74 14.32 -7.08
N VAL A 74 12.98 14.12 -8.16
CA VAL A 74 11.52 14.25 -8.15
C VAL A 74 10.89 12.93 -7.68
N ARG A 75 11.37 11.80 -8.22
CA ARG A 75 10.90 10.45 -7.89
C ARG A 75 11.04 10.14 -6.40
N VAL A 76 9.96 9.70 -5.78
CA VAL A 76 9.91 9.23 -4.38
C VAL A 76 9.79 7.71 -4.34
N ASN A 77 8.72 7.15 -4.92
CA ASN A 77 8.44 5.71 -4.93
C ASN A 77 8.05 5.24 -6.35
N ASN A 78 6.79 4.86 -6.57
CA ASN A 78 6.26 4.35 -7.84
C ASN A 78 5.13 5.21 -8.42
N GLU A 79 4.97 6.44 -7.91
CA GLU A 79 4.00 7.41 -8.40
C GLU A 79 4.27 7.85 -9.86
N PRO A 80 3.27 8.26 -10.63
CA PRO A 80 3.50 9.00 -11.86
C PRO A 80 4.23 10.33 -11.59
N LEU A 81 5.22 10.68 -12.42
CA LEU A 81 5.90 11.97 -12.29
C LEU A 81 5.01 13.11 -12.79
N ASP A 82 4.99 14.23 -12.07
CA ASP A 82 4.24 15.42 -12.41
C ASP A 82 5.07 16.73 -12.23
N SER A 83 4.44 17.87 -12.40
CA SER A 83 5.07 19.19 -12.28
C SER A 83 4.92 19.81 -10.88
N PHE A 84 4.62 19.07 -9.84
CA PHE A 84 4.33 19.56 -8.48
C PHE A 84 5.35 20.60 -7.99
N ARG A 85 6.66 20.29 -8.06
CA ARG A 85 7.73 21.19 -7.63
C ARG A 85 7.68 22.55 -8.34
N LEU A 86 7.32 22.54 -9.63
CA LEU A 86 7.24 23.76 -10.44
C LEU A 86 5.97 24.57 -10.13
N VAL A 87 4.88 23.89 -9.82
CA VAL A 87 3.58 24.51 -9.49
C VAL A 87 3.60 25.11 -8.08
N TYR A 88 3.97 24.33 -7.07
CA TYR A 88 3.84 24.72 -5.66
C TYR A 88 5.14 25.24 -5.03
N GLY A 89 6.31 24.95 -5.58
CA GLY A 89 7.59 25.23 -4.93
C GLY A 89 7.77 26.70 -4.49
N ARG A 90 7.35 27.68 -5.29
CA ARG A 90 7.44 29.09 -4.91
C ARG A 90 6.49 29.49 -3.78
N GLN A 91 5.30 28.91 -3.74
CA GLN A 91 4.33 29.13 -2.65
C GLN A 91 4.86 28.56 -1.34
N LEU A 92 5.37 27.32 -1.38
CA LEU A 92 5.93 26.64 -0.21
C LEU A 92 7.17 27.35 0.34
N LEU A 93 8.08 27.81 -0.52
CA LEU A 93 9.22 28.63 -0.12
C LEU A 93 8.83 29.95 0.58
N LYS A 94 7.71 30.57 0.16
CA LYS A 94 7.17 31.75 0.85
C LYS A 94 6.62 31.39 2.22
N ARG A 95 5.94 30.25 2.33
CA ARG A 95 5.32 29.74 3.56
C ARG A 95 6.35 29.48 4.65
N VAL A 96 7.47 28.85 4.33
CA VAL A 96 8.54 28.53 5.29
C VAL A 96 9.57 29.65 5.47
N LYS A 97 9.33 30.82 4.85
CA LYS A 97 10.29 31.94 4.91
C LYS A 97 10.53 32.40 6.34
N GLY A 98 11.77 32.30 6.80
CA GLY A 98 12.17 32.76 8.13
C GLY A 98 12.22 31.68 9.19
N LEU A 99 11.68 30.51 8.90
CA LEU A 99 11.69 29.34 9.83
C LEU A 99 13.06 28.66 9.83
N GLY A 100 13.34 27.93 10.91
CA GLY A 100 14.40 26.91 10.97
C GLY A 100 13.98 25.63 10.24
N ALA A 101 14.90 24.70 10.05
CA ALA A 101 14.63 23.47 9.30
C ALA A 101 13.52 22.61 9.93
N ALA A 102 13.55 22.45 11.27
CA ALA A 102 12.55 21.66 11.99
C ALA A 102 11.16 22.28 11.90
N ASP A 103 11.05 23.60 12.20
CA ASP A 103 9.77 24.31 12.09
C ASP A 103 9.24 24.34 10.67
N ALA A 104 10.14 24.47 9.67
CA ALA A 104 9.77 24.42 8.26
C ALA A 104 9.24 23.03 7.86
N ALA A 105 9.82 21.95 8.37
CA ALA A 105 9.33 20.59 8.11
C ALA A 105 7.92 20.37 8.68
N LEU A 106 7.69 20.77 9.94
CA LEU A 106 6.38 20.70 10.56
C LEU A 106 5.35 21.56 9.82
N GLU A 107 5.73 22.80 9.43
CA GLU A 107 4.86 23.71 8.67
C GLU A 107 4.48 23.15 7.29
N ILE A 108 5.39 22.46 6.61
CA ILE A 108 5.09 21.77 5.34
C ILE A 108 4.12 20.61 5.58
N ASN A 109 4.24 19.86 6.66
CA ASN A 109 3.31 18.78 6.97
C ASN A 109 1.89 19.32 7.25
N HIS A 110 1.77 20.43 7.97
CA HIS A 110 0.50 21.15 8.15
C HIS A 110 -0.09 21.60 6.79
N TRP A 111 0.75 22.12 5.88
CA TRP A 111 0.28 22.43 4.53
C TRP A 111 -0.20 21.17 3.78
N CYS A 112 0.49 20.05 3.91
CA CYS A 112 0.04 18.80 3.30
C CYS A 112 -1.33 18.35 3.85
N HIS A 113 -1.58 18.52 5.16
CA HIS A 113 -2.87 18.23 5.77
C HIS A 113 -4.00 19.19 5.29
N GLU A 114 -3.67 20.45 4.97
CA GLU A 114 -4.61 21.35 4.28
C GLU A 114 -5.01 20.83 2.89
N MET A 115 -4.12 20.04 2.23
CA MET A 115 -4.32 19.57 0.86
C MET A 115 -4.96 18.18 0.79
N ALA A 116 -4.58 17.25 1.69
CA ALA A 116 -5.04 15.87 1.64
C ALA A 116 -5.15 15.26 3.04
N THR A 117 -5.97 14.22 3.17
CA THR A 117 -6.13 13.40 4.38
C THR A 117 -6.19 11.93 4.00
N TYR A 118 -5.96 11.05 4.99
CA TYR A 118 -6.00 9.60 4.77
C TYR A 118 -7.40 9.11 4.40
N VAL A 119 -7.48 8.36 3.30
CA VAL A 119 -8.64 7.55 2.93
C VAL A 119 -8.14 6.29 2.23
N PRO A 120 -8.57 5.08 2.65
CA PRO A 120 -8.24 3.85 1.96
C PRO A 120 -8.84 3.85 0.55
N SER A 121 -8.06 3.36 -0.43
CA SER A 121 -8.49 3.29 -1.83
C SER A 121 -7.83 2.10 -2.55
N ASP A 122 -7.97 2.01 -3.87
CA ASP A 122 -7.35 0.98 -4.70
C ASP A 122 -5.80 0.99 -4.68
N GLY A 123 -5.18 -0.02 -5.33
CA GLY A 123 -3.72 -0.20 -5.35
C GLY A 123 -2.94 0.86 -6.13
N ARG A 124 -3.59 1.73 -6.92
CA ARG A 124 -2.94 2.75 -7.74
C ARG A 124 -2.34 3.89 -6.89
N THR A 125 -1.07 4.18 -7.06
CA THR A 125 -0.41 5.33 -6.43
C THR A 125 -0.57 6.56 -7.31
N CYS A 126 -1.14 7.63 -6.76
CA CYS A 126 -1.31 8.91 -7.44
C CYS A 126 -0.05 9.78 -7.36
N SER A 127 0.09 10.69 -8.34
CA SER A 127 1.09 11.75 -8.27
C SER A 127 0.73 12.80 -7.20
N PRO A 128 1.68 13.63 -6.74
CA PRO A 128 1.38 14.69 -5.78
C PRO A 128 0.25 15.64 -6.21
N LEU A 129 0.17 16.01 -7.49
CA LEU A 129 -0.91 16.88 -7.98
C LEU A 129 -2.27 16.15 -8.01
N GLN A 130 -2.29 14.86 -8.33
CA GLN A 130 -3.52 14.06 -8.27
C GLN A 130 -3.99 13.90 -6.82
N THR A 131 -3.09 13.61 -5.87
CA THR A 131 -3.42 13.52 -4.44
C THR A 131 -4.06 14.82 -3.93
N ILE A 132 -3.54 15.99 -4.34
CA ILE A 132 -4.14 17.30 -4.02
C ILE A 132 -5.52 17.44 -4.67
N MET A 133 -5.69 16.96 -5.91
CA MET A 133 -6.97 17.03 -6.62
C MET A 133 -8.03 16.18 -5.92
N HIS A 134 -7.67 14.99 -5.48
CA HIS A 134 -8.56 14.10 -4.72
C HIS A 134 -8.84 14.61 -3.31
N LYS A 135 -7.96 15.46 -2.72
CA LYS A 135 -7.97 15.90 -1.31
C LYS A 135 -7.85 14.74 -0.32
N GLN A 136 -7.47 13.58 -0.79
CA GLN A 136 -7.34 12.34 -0.02
C GLN A 136 -6.29 11.44 -0.65
N GLY A 137 -5.76 10.51 0.15
CA GLY A 137 -4.81 9.51 -0.31
C GLY A 137 -4.57 8.42 0.73
N ARG A 138 -4.01 7.29 0.29
CA ARG A 138 -3.47 6.29 1.22
C ARG A 138 -2.15 6.79 1.79
N CYS A 139 -1.65 6.17 2.85
CA CYS A 139 -0.38 6.51 3.49
C CYS A 139 0.81 6.60 2.48
N GLY A 140 0.82 5.74 1.45
CA GLY A 140 1.81 5.78 0.38
C GLY A 140 1.74 7.06 -0.46
N GLU A 141 0.55 7.58 -0.75
CA GLU A 141 0.30 8.81 -1.51
C GLU A 141 0.55 10.05 -0.67
N GLU A 142 0.09 10.05 0.58
CA GLU A 142 0.35 11.13 1.54
C GLU A 142 1.85 11.32 1.78
N SER A 143 2.60 10.22 1.93
CA SER A 143 4.05 10.29 2.11
C SER A 143 4.78 10.74 0.84
N VAL A 144 4.31 10.37 -0.36
CA VAL A 144 4.83 10.90 -1.63
C VAL A 144 4.60 12.40 -1.72
N LEU A 145 3.39 12.90 -1.43
CA LEU A 145 3.06 14.33 -1.40
C LEU A 145 3.94 15.09 -0.40
N THR A 146 4.06 14.57 0.82
CA THR A 146 4.82 15.23 1.89
C THR A 146 6.32 15.28 1.55
N VAL A 147 6.91 14.19 1.04
CA VAL A 147 8.31 14.18 0.56
C VAL A 147 8.51 15.17 -0.59
N ALA A 148 7.60 15.22 -1.57
CA ALA A 148 7.69 16.16 -2.69
C ALA A 148 7.64 17.61 -2.21
N ALA A 149 6.79 17.95 -1.23
CA ALA A 149 6.65 19.27 -0.66
C ALA A 149 7.90 19.69 0.14
N LEU A 150 8.47 18.80 0.95
CA LEU A 150 9.71 19.03 1.70
C LEU A 150 10.90 19.23 0.76
N ARG A 151 11.04 18.39 -0.25
CA ARG A 151 12.09 18.54 -1.28
C ARG A 151 11.95 19.84 -2.08
N ALA A 152 10.71 20.31 -2.30
CA ALA A 152 10.45 21.56 -3.01
C ALA A 152 10.93 22.80 -2.24
N VAL A 153 11.09 22.72 -0.91
CA VAL A 153 11.68 23.78 -0.09
C VAL A 153 13.13 23.52 0.31
N GLY A 154 13.74 22.45 -0.22
CA GLY A 154 15.15 22.13 0.00
C GLY A 154 15.45 21.39 1.28
N ILE A 155 14.48 20.73 1.91
CA ILE A 155 14.66 19.83 3.03
C ILE A 155 14.88 18.41 2.50
N PRO A 156 15.99 17.72 2.84
CA PRO A 156 16.16 16.31 2.49
C PRO A 156 15.08 15.47 3.15
N ALA A 157 14.33 14.75 2.33
CA ALA A 157 13.23 13.94 2.80
C ALA A 157 13.15 12.62 2.04
N ARG A 158 12.72 11.57 2.75
CA ARG A 158 12.53 10.23 2.20
C ARG A 158 11.28 9.58 2.77
N GLN A 159 10.64 8.74 1.96
CA GLN A 159 9.58 7.87 2.43
C GLN A 159 10.20 6.70 3.20
N VAL A 160 9.66 6.39 4.37
CA VAL A 160 9.93 5.16 5.10
C VAL A 160 8.67 4.32 5.09
N TYR A 161 8.80 3.02 4.95
CA TYR A 161 7.65 2.13 4.95
C TYR A 161 7.95 0.78 5.60
N THR A 162 6.96 0.24 6.30
CA THR A 162 6.89 -1.18 6.58
C THR A 162 6.01 -1.83 5.52
N PRO A 163 6.53 -2.75 4.72
CA PRO A 163 5.73 -3.40 3.68
C PRO A 163 4.55 -4.15 4.29
N ARG A 164 4.72 -4.68 5.49
CA ARG A 164 3.71 -5.35 6.30
C ARG A 164 4.07 -5.26 7.78
N TRP A 165 3.09 -5.00 8.64
CA TRP A 165 3.24 -5.13 10.08
C TRP A 165 3.31 -6.60 10.49
N ALA A 166 4.15 -6.94 11.47
CA ALA A 166 4.21 -8.31 11.98
C ALA A 166 3.05 -8.63 12.96
N HIS A 167 2.55 -7.62 13.67
CA HIS A 167 1.58 -7.77 14.77
C HIS A 167 0.12 -7.52 14.38
N THR A 168 -0.13 -6.97 13.17
CA THR A 168 -1.48 -6.69 12.67
C THR A 168 -1.49 -6.82 11.14
N ASP A 169 -2.67 -7.08 10.56
CA ASP A 169 -2.83 -7.21 9.12
C ASP A 169 -3.02 -5.84 8.50
N ASP A 170 -1.90 -5.17 8.25
CA ASP A 170 -1.83 -3.84 7.67
C ASP A 170 -0.39 -3.54 7.20
N ASN A 171 -0.19 -2.38 6.59
CA ASN A 171 1.10 -1.78 6.24
C ASN A 171 1.08 -0.28 6.59
N HIS A 172 2.21 0.38 6.50
CA HIS A 172 2.25 1.84 6.70
C HIS A 172 3.44 2.47 6.00
N ALA A 173 3.27 3.75 5.61
CA ALA A 173 4.32 4.59 5.07
C ALA A 173 4.25 5.99 5.69
N TRP A 174 5.41 6.55 5.99
CA TRP A 174 5.57 7.89 6.58
C TRP A 174 6.81 8.59 6.03
N VAL A 175 7.25 9.65 6.66
CA VAL A 175 8.34 10.48 6.16
C VAL A 175 9.45 10.62 7.18
N GLU A 176 10.69 10.59 6.71
CA GLU A 176 11.86 11.09 7.44
C GLU A 176 12.42 12.34 6.79
N VAL A 177 12.90 13.27 7.62
CA VAL A 177 13.59 14.51 7.25
C VAL A 177 14.98 14.55 7.86
N PHE A 178 15.99 14.96 7.06
CA PHE A 178 17.36 15.11 7.55
C PHE A 178 17.61 16.53 8.05
N ILE A 179 17.75 16.68 9.37
CA ILE A 179 17.93 17.96 10.06
C ILE A 179 19.04 17.82 11.08
N ASP A 180 19.92 18.80 11.13
CA ASP A 180 21.05 18.87 12.09
C ASP A 180 21.93 17.60 12.15
N GLY A 181 22.10 16.97 10.98
CA GLY A 181 23.00 15.83 10.82
C GLY A 181 22.38 14.46 11.13
N ARG A 182 21.07 14.37 11.36
CA ARG A 182 20.36 13.11 11.60
C ARG A 182 18.98 13.08 10.93
N TRP A 183 18.45 11.87 10.77
CA TRP A 183 17.08 11.64 10.34
C TRP A 183 16.09 11.74 11.50
N HIS A 184 14.97 12.40 11.26
CA HIS A 184 13.82 12.53 12.16
C HIS A 184 12.58 12.04 11.43
N PHE A 185 11.70 11.33 12.10
CA PHE A 185 10.44 10.90 11.49
C PHE A 185 9.27 11.85 11.80
N MET A 186 8.26 11.78 10.97
CA MET A 186 6.98 12.47 11.12
C MET A 186 5.89 11.73 10.32
N GLY A 187 4.64 11.84 10.73
CA GLY A 187 3.49 11.39 9.93
C GLY A 187 3.41 12.14 8.60
N ALA A 188 2.80 11.57 7.62
CA ALA A 188 2.61 12.18 6.30
C ALA A 188 1.19 12.72 6.16
N CYS A 189 1.00 14.00 5.89
CA CYS A 189 -0.28 14.70 5.98
C CYS A 189 -0.95 14.56 7.37
N GLU A 190 -0.20 14.13 8.36
CA GLU A 190 -0.61 13.90 9.74
C GLU A 190 0.28 14.71 10.70
N PRO A 191 0.10 16.03 10.80
CA PRO A 191 0.97 16.88 11.60
C PRO A 191 0.91 16.55 13.09
N ALA A 192 2.08 16.40 13.68
CA ALA A 192 2.27 16.30 15.14
C ALA A 192 2.96 17.56 15.67
N PRO A 193 2.87 17.83 16.99
CA PRO A 193 3.46 19.02 17.60
C PRO A 193 4.99 19.09 17.49
N ALA A 194 5.67 17.97 17.28
CA ALA A 194 7.11 17.87 17.23
C ALA A 194 7.57 16.76 16.26
N LEU A 195 8.82 16.82 15.82
CA LEU A 195 9.47 15.71 15.13
C LEU A 195 9.65 14.52 16.09
N ASP A 196 9.82 13.32 15.52
CA ASP A 196 9.92 12.05 16.24
C ASP A 196 8.66 11.72 17.06
N MET A 197 7.52 12.27 16.64
CA MET A 197 6.21 12.04 17.21
C MET A 197 5.18 11.76 16.12
N ALA A 198 4.47 10.65 16.24
CA ALA A 198 3.37 10.26 15.36
C ALA A 198 2.47 9.23 16.08
N TRP A 199 1.28 8.97 15.56
CA TRP A 199 0.38 7.98 16.12
C TRP A 199 0.99 6.56 16.17
N PHE A 200 1.95 6.28 15.30
CA PHE A 200 2.58 4.96 15.19
C PHE A 200 3.80 4.76 16.12
N ASN A 201 4.06 5.64 17.11
CA ASN A 201 5.17 5.47 18.06
C ASN A 201 5.11 4.13 18.81
N ALA A 202 3.91 3.60 19.10
CA ALA A 202 3.74 2.27 19.68
C ALA A 202 3.83 1.16 18.62
N PRO A 203 3.05 1.17 17.52
CA PRO A 203 3.12 0.14 16.47
C PRO A 203 4.51 -0.05 15.88
N VAL A 204 5.27 1.02 15.64
CA VAL A 204 6.60 0.94 15.04
C VAL A 204 7.59 0.15 15.88
N SER A 205 7.39 0.08 17.20
CA SER A 205 8.22 -0.73 18.11
C SER A 205 8.13 -2.24 17.82
N ARG A 206 7.13 -2.67 17.08
CA ARG A 206 6.83 -4.08 16.75
C ARG A 206 7.13 -4.46 15.30
N VAL A 207 7.94 -3.65 14.61
CA VAL A 207 8.32 -3.93 13.22
C VAL A 207 9.37 -5.02 13.12
N MET A 208 9.33 -5.76 12.01
CA MET A 208 10.41 -6.66 11.62
C MET A 208 11.38 -5.98 10.66
N LEU A 209 10.90 -5.16 9.74
CA LEU A 209 11.74 -4.49 8.74
C LEU A 209 11.13 -3.16 8.32
N LEU A 210 11.96 -2.12 8.27
CA LEU A 210 11.65 -0.80 7.74
C LEU A 210 12.56 -0.49 6.56
N HIS A 211 11.94 -0.09 5.47
CA HIS A 211 12.62 0.24 4.23
C HIS A 211 12.58 1.74 3.95
N THR A 212 13.62 2.23 3.29
CA THR A 212 13.62 3.53 2.61
C THR A 212 14.43 3.43 1.33
N ARG A 213 14.23 4.37 0.41
CA ARG A 213 14.93 4.41 -0.87
C ARG A 213 15.72 5.69 -1.04
N ALA A 214 17.03 5.56 -1.25
CA ALA A 214 17.86 6.63 -1.79
C ALA A 214 17.78 6.61 -3.32
N PHE A 215 17.65 7.77 -3.96
CA PHE A 215 17.65 7.85 -5.41
C PHE A 215 19.03 7.52 -5.98
N GLY A 216 19.09 6.62 -6.94
CA GLY A 216 20.34 6.18 -7.60
C GLY A 216 21.23 5.33 -6.71
N GLN A 217 22.50 5.24 -7.11
CA GLN A 217 23.53 4.49 -6.39
C GLN A 217 24.02 5.32 -5.19
N TYR A 218 23.64 4.87 -4.00
CA TYR A 218 23.95 5.53 -2.74
C TYR A 218 25.11 4.84 -2.02
N GLU A 219 26.12 5.62 -1.64
CA GLU A 219 27.27 5.16 -0.85
C GLU A 219 27.16 5.75 0.57
N GLY A 220 26.82 4.92 1.54
CA GLY A 220 26.68 5.25 2.95
C GLY A 220 26.93 4.04 3.83
N ASP A 221 27.00 4.28 5.14
CA ASP A 221 27.25 3.26 6.14
C ASP A 221 25.97 2.53 6.59
N GLU A 222 24.82 2.90 6.00
CA GLU A 222 23.53 2.29 6.31
C GLU A 222 23.47 0.83 5.85
N ASP A 223 22.62 0.02 6.47
CA ASP A 223 22.36 -1.37 6.11
C ASP A 223 21.61 -1.44 4.77
N ILE A 224 22.31 -1.90 3.72
CA ILE A 224 21.78 -1.96 2.35
C ILE A 224 21.04 -3.28 2.15
N ILE A 225 19.76 -3.20 1.77
CA ILE A 225 18.96 -4.37 1.38
C ILE A 225 19.25 -4.75 -0.07
N GLU A 226 19.18 -3.76 -0.98
CA GLU A 226 19.36 -3.99 -2.41
C GLU A 226 19.93 -2.75 -3.10
N ARG A 227 20.70 -2.98 -4.17
CA ARG A 227 21.11 -1.95 -5.13
C ARG A 227 20.45 -2.21 -6.47
N ALA A 228 19.38 -1.47 -6.74
CA ALA A 228 18.67 -1.51 -8.01
C ALA A 228 19.27 -0.51 -9.02
N ALA A 229 18.81 -0.55 -10.26
CA ALA A 229 19.33 0.32 -11.32
C ALA A 229 19.12 1.82 -11.02
N ASP A 230 17.99 2.18 -10.38
CA ASP A 230 17.55 3.57 -10.18
C ASP A 230 17.46 3.98 -8.70
N HIS A 231 17.75 3.09 -7.77
CA HIS A 231 17.74 3.37 -6.32
C HIS A 231 18.57 2.38 -5.52
N THR A 232 18.88 2.78 -4.31
CA THR A 232 19.43 1.90 -3.27
C THR A 232 18.36 1.75 -2.20
N GLU A 233 17.95 0.52 -1.90
CA GLU A 233 17.02 0.21 -0.82
C GLU A 233 17.80 -0.01 0.48
N ILE A 234 17.40 0.72 1.52
CA ILE A 234 18.11 0.83 2.80
C ILE A 234 17.21 0.32 3.92
N ASN A 235 17.76 -0.47 4.81
CA ASN A 235 17.12 -0.90 6.05
C ASN A 235 17.35 0.14 7.14
N VAL A 236 16.30 0.76 7.61
CA VAL A 236 16.35 1.76 8.68
C VAL A 236 15.74 1.26 10.01
N THR A 237 15.50 -0.03 10.14
CA THR A 237 14.86 -0.64 11.32
C THR A 237 15.57 -0.26 12.62
N GLY A 238 16.91 -0.27 12.61
CA GLY A 238 17.74 0.07 13.77
C GLY A 238 17.63 1.53 14.24
N SER A 239 17.02 2.42 13.45
CA SER A 239 16.73 3.81 13.88
C SER A 239 15.50 3.90 14.78
N TYR A 240 14.65 2.87 14.82
CA TYR A 240 13.37 2.86 15.51
C TYR A 240 13.31 1.85 16.64
N VAL A 241 13.96 0.70 16.49
CA VAL A 241 13.87 -0.41 17.45
C VAL A 241 15.23 -1.08 17.65
N ASP A 242 15.35 -1.80 18.75
CA ASP A 242 16.44 -2.72 18.97
C ASP A 242 16.39 -3.86 17.95
N THR A 243 17.50 -4.10 17.29
CA THR A 243 17.62 -5.11 16.24
C THR A 243 18.56 -6.24 16.62
N TRP A 244 18.50 -7.30 15.83
CA TRP A 244 19.51 -8.36 15.79
C TRP A 244 19.76 -8.80 14.35
N ARG A 245 20.78 -9.64 14.16
CA ARG A 245 21.01 -10.32 12.89
C ARG A 245 20.11 -11.54 12.79
N SER A 246 19.15 -11.54 11.85
CA SER A 246 18.39 -12.73 11.46
C SER A 246 19.15 -13.46 10.35
N GLU A 247 19.56 -14.70 10.59
CA GLU A 247 20.36 -15.49 9.65
C GLU A 247 19.81 -16.90 9.50
N ALA A 248 19.63 -17.32 8.26
CA ALA A 248 19.25 -18.67 7.90
C ALA A 248 20.41 -19.41 7.27
N GLN A 249 20.69 -20.64 7.71
CA GLN A 249 21.59 -21.55 7.05
C GLN A 249 20.79 -22.57 6.24
N VAL A 250 21.03 -22.62 4.94
CA VAL A 250 20.37 -23.53 4.01
C VAL A 250 21.22 -24.77 3.85
N LEU A 251 20.62 -25.93 4.12
CA LEU A 251 21.23 -27.25 3.98
C LEU A 251 20.46 -28.11 2.98
N ASP A 252 21.14 -29.01 2.32
CA ASP A 252 20.51 -30.12 1.60
C ASP A 252 20.01 -31.22 2.56
N ALA A 253 19.31 -32.22 2.02
CA ALA A 253 18.81 -33.36 2.81
C ALA A 253 19.91 -34.20 3.46
N SER A 254 21.20 -34.07 3.02
CA SER A 254 22.36 -34.73 3.63
C SER A 254 23.05 -33.90 4.70
N GLY A 255 22.56 -32.68 4.95
CA GLY A 255 23.13 -31.73 5.92
C GLY A 255 24.30 -30.91 5.40
N LYS A 256 24.52 -30.84 4.08
CA LYS A 256 25.55 -30.00 3.48
C LYS A 256 25.04 -28.60 3.18
N PRO A 257 25.85 -27.55 3.38
CA PRO A 257 25.51 -26.19 2.98
C PRO A 257 25.17 -26.10 1.49
N VAL A 258 24.15 -25.32 1.16
CA VAL A 258 23.70 -25.07 -0.20
C VAL A 258 24.02 -23.62 -0.58
N GLU A 259 25.04 -23.42 -1.42
CA GLU A 259 25.35 -22.13 -2.03
C GLU A 259 24.37 -21.81 -3.14
N GLY A 260 24.02 -20.53 -3.31
CA GLY A 260 23.20 -20.05 -4.43
C GLY A 260 21.70 -20.40 -4.33
N ALA A 261 21.20 -20.81 -3.15
CA ALA A 261 19.77 -20.96 -2.92
C ALA A 261 19.09 -19.60 -2.81
N THR A 262 17.90 -19.47 -3.37
CA THR A 262 17.01 -18.34 -3.09
C THR A 262 16.49 -18.47 -1.67
N VAL A 263 16.69 -17.44 -0.84
CA VAL A 263 16.29 -17.40 0.58
C VAL A 263 15.33 -16.23 0.78
N GLU A 264 14.09 -16.52 1.10
CA GLU A 264 13.02 -15.54 1.34
C GLU A 264 12.73 -15.45 2.84
N PHE A 265 12.87 -14.25 3.40
CA PHE A 265 12.49 -13.96 4.77
C PHE A 265 11.07 -13.42 4.75
N CYS A 266 10.16 -14.11 5.44
CA CYS A 266 8.73 -13.86 5.35
C CYS A 266 8.12 -13.57 6.72
N ILE A 267 7.06 -12.74 6.70
CA ILE A 267 6.14 -12.54 7.82
C ILE A 267 4.74 -12.95 7.40
N TYR A 268 3.89 -13.26 8.36
CA TYR A 268 2.47 -13.49 8.11
C TYR A 268 1.70 -12.17 8.18
N ASN A 269 0.96 -11.84 7.12
CA ASN A 269 0.11 -10.65 7.10
C ASN A 269 -0.95 -10.82 6.01
N TYR A 270 -2.21 -10.44 6.28
CA TYR A 270 -3.36 -10.66 5.41
C TYR A 270 -3.48 -12.12 4.95
N ALA A 271 -3.27 -13.05 5.86
CA ALA A 271 -3.22 -14.48 5.59
C ALA A 271 -2.23 -14.90 4.48
N GLU A 272 -1.28 -14.04 4.12
CA GLU A 272 -0.20 -14.30 3.18
C GLU A 272 1.12 -14.53 3.93
N LEU A 273 1.92 -15.46 3.43
CA LEU A 273 3.33 -15.55 3.80
C LEU A 273 4.12 -14.53 2.94
N TYR A 274 4.12 -13.27 3.40
CA TYR A 274 4.67 -12.14 2.66
C TYR A 274 6.20 -12.09 2.78
N THR A 275 6.92 -12.08 1.65
CA THR A 275 8.37 -11.95 1.59
C THR A 275 8.80 -10.50 1.83
N VAL A 276 9.42 -10.21 2.98
CA VAL A 276 9.93 -8.87 3.31
C VAL A 276 11.33 -8.61 2.77
N ALA A 277 12.13 -9.67 2.58
CA ALA A 277 13.46 -9.57 1.95
C ALA A 277 13.83 -10.90 1.28
N ARG A 278 14.66 -10.82 0.23
CA ARG A 278 15.16 -11.99 -0.52
C ARG A 278 16.65 -11.85 -0.75
N TYR A 279 17.37 -12.93 -0.49
CA TYR A 279 18.80 -13.04 -0.70
C TYR A 279 19.17 -14.35 -1.39
N THR A 280 20.43 -14.44 -1.79
CA THR A 280 21.04 -15.69 -2.25
C THR A 280 21.99 -16.19 -1.17
N SER A 281 21.94 -17.47 -0.83
CA SER A 281 22.87 -18.06 0.15
C SER A 281 24.31 -18.06 -0.35
N ASP A 282 25.25 -17.80 0.55
CA ASP A 282 26.68 -17.82 0.30
C ASP A 282 27.26 -19.26 0.25
N ALA A 283 28.59 -19.38 0.16
CA ALA A 283 29.29 -20.67 0.11
C ALA A 283 29.11 -21.54 1.37
N ASP A 284 28.81 -20.93 2.52
CA ASP A 284 28.46 -21.61 3.76
C ASP A 284 26.95 -21.92 3.88
N GLY A 285 26.18 -21.65 2.83
CA GLY A 285 24.73 -21.78 2.79
C GLY A 285 23.99 -20.70 3.57
N LYS A 286 24.62 -19.58 3.91
CA LYS A 286 24.05 -18.56 4.79
C LYS A 286 23.46 -17.40 4.02
N ALA A 287 22.35 -16.89 4.52
CA ALA A 287 21.76 -15.60 4.13
C ALA A 287 21.15 -14.92 5.35
N GLY A 288 21.20 -13.59 5.42
CA GLY A 288 20.65 -12.90 6.58
C GLY A 288 20.59 -11.39 6.42
N LEU A 289 19.79 -10.77 7.31
CA LEU A 289 19.57 -9.33 7.37
C LEU A 289 19.38 -8.89 8.82
N THR A 290 19.44 -7.58 9.04
CA THR A 290 19.11 -6.98 10.34
C THR A 290 17.59 -6.80 10.45
N THR A 291 16.98 -7.27 11.55
CA THR A 291 15.51 -7.17 11.76
C THR A 291 15.18 -6.78 13.20
N GLY A 292 13.92 -6.44 13.45
CA GLY A 292 13.34 -6.43 14.80
C GLY A 292 13.39 -7.83 15.44
N LYS A 293 13.21 -7.86 16.75
CA LYS A 293 13.38 -9.09 17.57
C LYS A 293 12.08 -9.91 17.63
N GLY A 294 11.66 -10.49 16.50
CA GLY A 294 10.50 -11.36 16.36
C GLY A 294 10.80 -12.59 15.51
N ASP A 295 9.79 -13.43 15.33
CA ASP A 295 9.89 -14.63 14.50
C ASP A 295 9.77 -14.29 13.02
N LEU A 296 10.53 -15.01 12.17
CA LEU A 296 10.42 -15.02 10.72
C LEU A 296 10.17 -16.45 10.23
N ILE A 297 9.40 -16.59 9.18
CA ILE A 297 9.39 -17.80 8.38
C ILE A 297 10.38 -17.62 7.25
N VAL A 298 11.31 -18.55 7.12
CA VAL A 298 12.25 -18.57 5.99
C VAL A 298 11.86 -19.68 5.06
N ARG A 299 11.67 -19.33 3.79
CA ARG A 299 11.53 -20.28 2.68
C ARG A 299 12.79 -20.23 1.84
N ALA A 300 13.42 -21.36 1.64
CA ALA A 300 14.57 -21.47 0.75
C ALA A 300 14.28 -22.45 -0.38
N SER A 301 14.79 -22.16 -1.58
CA SER A 301 14.60 -23.02 -2.76
C SER A 301 15.82 -23.01 -3.67
N LYS A 302 16.09 -24.18 -4.28
CA LYS A 302 17.11 -24.35 -5.31
C LYS A 302 16.87 -25.62 -6.12
N ASP A 303 17.00 -25.54 -7.44
CA ASP A 303 16.99 -26.68 -8.36
C ASP A 303 15.76 -27.62 -8.17
N GLY A 304 14.55 -27.03 -8.00
CA GLY A 304 13.30 -27.77 -7.81
C GLY A 304 13.14 -28.38 -6.41
N ARG A 305 14.02 -28.06 -5.46
CA ARG A 305 13.88 -28.42 -4.05
C ARG A 305 13.68 -27.20 -3.18
N TYR A 306 12.93 -27.35 -2.09
CA TYR A 306 12.67 -26.28 -1.14
C TYR A 306 12.52 -26.76 0.30
N GLY A 307 12.49 -25.79 1.20
CA GLY A 307 12.17 -26.02 2.61
C GLY A 307 11.63 -24.74 3.26
N CYS A 308 10.89 -24.90 4.36
CA CYS A 308 10.39 -23.81 5.18
C CYS A 308 10.76 -24.06 6.65
N ALA A 309 11.22 -23.02 7.34
CA ALA A 309 11.49 -23.08 8.77
C ALA A 309 11.14 -21.75 9.46
N LYS A 310 10.71 -21.82 10.71
CA LYS A 310 10.63 -20.65 11.57
C LYS A 310 11.99 -20.40 12.20
N ILE A 311 12.45 -19.15 12.15
CA ILE A 311 13.67 -18.70 12.83
C ILE A 311 13.35 -17.60 13.83
N ASN A 312 14.15 -17.54 14.90
CA ASN A 312 14.15 -16.47 15.90
C ASN A 312 15.61 -16.04 16.09
N GLY A 313 16.03 -15.00 15.39
CA GLY A 313 17.43 -14.65 15.18
C GLY A 313 18.09 -15.60 14.18
N THR A 314 18.60 -16.75 14.60
CA THR A 314 19.27 -17.71 13.72
C THR A 314 18.49 -19.03 13.59
N GLY A 315 18.67 -19.70 12.44
CA GLY A 315 18.03 -21.02 12.22
C GLY A 315 18.52 -21.73 10.97
N THR A 316 18.01 -22.94 10.76
CA THR A 316 18.37 -23.79 9.62
C THR A 316 17.16 -24.10 8.79
N VAL A 317 17.30 -24.04 7.47
CA VAL A 317 16.31 -24.48 6.48
C VAL A 317 16.89 -25.63 5.69
N VAL A 318 16.18 -26.77 5.69
CA VAL A 318 16.61 -27.95 4.94
C VAL A 318 15.79 -28.07 3.66
N LEU A 319 16.44 -28.18 2.51
CA LEU A 319 15.81 -28.41 1.21
C LEU A 319 15.45 -29.89 1.04
N ASP A 320 14.48 -30.36 1.84
CA ASP A 320 14.06 -31.77 1.88
C ASP A 320 12.77 -32.06 1.09
N LYS A 321 12.10 -31.01 0.56
CA LYS A 321 10.88 -31.14 -0.26
C LYS A 321 11.20 -30.94 -1.73
N GLU A 322 10.40 -31.56 -2.60
CA GLU A 322 10.43 -31.37 -4.05
C GLU A 322 9.27 -30.49 -4.49
N GLU A 323 9.52 -29.55 -5.41
CA GLU A 323 8.45 -28.79 -6.04
C GLU A 323 7.51 -29.73 -6.80
N GLY A 324 6.20 -29.51 -6.64
CA GLY A 324 5.17 -30.38 -7.19
C GLY A 324 4.69 -31.46 -6.24
N ALA A 325 5.43 -31.81 -5.18
CA ALA A 325 5.00 -32.76 -4.17
C ALA A 325 4.18 -32.08 -3.06
N PRO A 326 3.12 -32.72 -2.51
CA PRO A 326 2.39 -32.19 -1.37
C PRO A 326 3.28 -32.06 -0.13
N ALA A 327 3.15 -30.95 0.59
CA ALA A 327 3.82 -30.73 1.87
C ALA A 327 3.04 -29.75 2.73
N SER A 328 3.12 -29.91 4.05
CA SER A 328 2.48 -28.97 4.97
C SER A 328 3.39 -28.57 6.13
N TYR A 329 3.14 -27.39 6.69
CA TYR A 329 3.89 -26.84 7.83
C TYR A 329 2.94 -26.11 8.77
N ASP A 330 3.20 -26.25 10.07
CA ASP A 330 2.50 -25.54 11.14
C ASP A 330 3.47 -24.62 11.88
N PHE A 331 3.12 -23.35 12.01
CA PHE A 331 3.92 -22.38 12.76
C PHE A 331 3.06 -21.61 13.76
N HIS A 332 3.68 -21.26 14.89
CA HIS A 332 3.22 -20.20 15.77
C HIS A 332 4.25 -19.08 15.68
N ILE A 333 3.83 -17.90 15.16
CA ILE A 333 4.70 -16.78 14.81
C ILE A 333 4.46 -15.66 15.83
N VAL A 334 5.52 -15.23 16.50
CA VAL A 334 5.46 -14.18 17.53
C VAL A 334 6.15 -12.91 17.01
N PRO A 335 5.43 -11.77 16.94
CA PRO A 335 6.04 -10.50 16.56
C PRO A 335 6.94 -9.94 17.67
N PRO A 336 7.76 -8.89 17.39
CA PRO A 336 8.50 -8.19 18.43
C PRO A 336 7.58 -7.68 19.55
N ALA A 337 8.10 -7.64 20.77
CA ALA A 337 7.40 -7.08 21.91
C ALA A 337 7.20 -5.57 21.75
N GLU A 338 6.12 -5.04 22.30
CA GLU A 338 5.85 -3.61 22.28
C GLU A 338 6.78 -2.85 23.22
N ASN A 339 7.42 -1.81 22.72
CA ASN A 339 8.27 -0.88 23.48
C ASN A 339 8.17 0.52 22.83
N PRO A 340 7.09 1.26 23.10
CA PRO A 340 6.77 2.51 22.40
C PRO A 340 7.87 3.56 22.45
N ILE A 341 8.12 4.23 21.32
CA ILE A 341 9.00 5.40 21.29
C ILE A 341 8.32 6.52 22.10
N PRO A 342 9.01 7.11 23.09
CA PRO A 342 8.42 8.17 23.91
C PRO A 342 8.06 9.41 23.07
N ALA A 343 6.85 9.91 23.23
CA ALA A 343 6.41 11.17 22.65
C ALA A 343 6.77 12.33 23.58
N ASN A 344 7.43 13.36 23.05
CA ASN A 344 7.92 14.51 23.83
C ASN A 344 7.24 15.80 23.35
N ALA A 345 6.00 16.04 23.77
CA ALA A 345 5.29 17.30 23.55
C ALA A 345 4.57 17.75 24.82
N THR A 346 4.47 19.06 25.03
CA THR A 346 3.68 19.62 26.13
C THR A 346 2.19 19.61 25.81
N ALA A 347 1.34 19.69 26.86
CA ALA A 347 -0.11 19.76 26.65
C ALA A 347 -0.52 20.98 25.82
N GLU A 348 0.19 22.10 25.94
CA GLU A 348 -0.05 23.33 25.18
C GLU A 348 0.29 23.13 23.70
N GLN A 349 1.40 22.42 23.38
CA GLN A 349 1.78 22.09 21.99
C GLN A 349 0.76 21.15 21.34
N ILE A 350 0.27 20.17 22.08
CA ILE A 350 -0.78 19.26 21.61
C ILE A 350 -2.06 20.04 21.31
N ALA A 351 -2.53 20.85 22.26
CA ALA A 351 -3.75 21.64 22.10
C ALA A 351 -3.68 22.64 20.94
N GLU A 352 -2.51 23.25 20.69
CA GLU A 352 -2.32 24.15 19.55
C GLU A 352 -2.29 23.37 18.22
N ASN A 353 -1.67 22.20 18.19
CA ASN A 353 -1.69 21.32 17.03
C ASN A 353 -3.13 20.90 16.67
N ASP A 354 -3.91 20.44 17.66
CA ASP A 354 -5.31 20.04 17.47
C ASP A 354 -6.16 21.21 16.94
N ARG A 355 -5.96 22.42 17.48
CA ARG A 355 -6.64 23.62 16.99
C ARG A 355 -6.30 23.90 15.51
N ARG A 356 -5.05 23.69 15.12
CA ARG A 356 -4.62 23.85 13.71
C ARG A 356 -5.25 22.82 12.83
N LEU A 357 -5.25 21.54 13.21
CA LEU A 357 -5.85 20.45 12.45
C LEU A 357 -7.33 20.73 12.13
N HIS A 358 -8.12 21.19 13.10
CA HIS A 358 -9.52 21.59 12.85
C HIS A 358 -9.66 22.73 11.83
N LEU A 359 -8.76 23.71 11.85
CA LEU A 359 -8.75 24.79 10.85
C LEU A 359 -8.39 24.24 9.46
N GLU A 360 -7.39 23.38 9.39
CA GLU A 360 -6.91 22.76 8.14
C GLU A 360 -7.96 21.84 7.53
N ASP A 361 -8.71 21.09 8.34
CA ASP A 361 -9.88 20.32 7.91
C ASP A 361 -10.94 21.23 7.24
N SER A 362 -11.17 22.41 7.82
CA SER A 362 -12.09 23.40 7.25
C SER A 362 -11.59 23.95 5.91
N ILE A 363 -10.26 24.20 5.79
CA ILE A 363 -9.62 24.64 4.54
C ILE A 363 -9.75 23.56 3.46
N ARG A 364 -9.44 22.30 3.80
CA ARG A 364 -9.52 21.16 2.88
C ARG A 364 -10.96 20.94 2.40
N SER A 365 -11.93 21.08 3.29
CA SER A 365 -13.36 20.90 2.97
C SER A 365 -13.93 22.06 2.14
N ALA A 366 -13.35 23.25 2.20
CA ALA A 366 -13.77 24.40 1.42
C ALA A 366 -13.40 24.20 -0.06
N GLY A 367 -14.41 24.06 -0.91
CA GLY A 367 -14.27 23.91 -2.35
C GLY A 367 -14.20 22.44 -2.80
N SER A 368 -15.04 22.11 -3.78
CA SER A 368 -14.95 20.83 -4.48
C SER A 368 -14.07 20.99 -5.71
N PRO A 369 -13.19 20.03 -6.03
CA PRO A 369 -12.47 20.06 -7.30
C PRO A 369 -13.44 20.00 -8.47
N ALA A 370 -13.17 20.77 -9.53
CA ALA A 370 -13.88 20.65 -10.79
C ALA A 370 -13.41 19.35 -11.48
N LEU A 371 -14.18 18.28 -11.34
CA LEU A 371 -13.85 17.00 -11.95
C LEU A 371 -14.13 17.04 -13.45
N ALA A 372 -13.12 16.70 -14.26
CA ALA A 372 -13.24 16.61 -15.72
C ALA A 372 -14.35 15.62 -16.13
N ALA A 373 -14.49 14.50 -15.40
CA ALA A 373 -15.56 13.52 -15.61
C ALA A 373 -16.97 14.13 -15.53
N LYS A 374 -17.23 15.02 -14.58
CA LYS A 374 -18.52 15.71 -14.46
C LYS A 374 -18.78 16.68 -15.61
N ALA A 375 -17.76 17.45 -16.00
CA ALA A 375 -17.85 18.38 -17.13
C ALA A 375 -18.05 17.63 -18.46
N PHE A 376 -17.33 16.53 -18.66
CA PHE A 376 -17.44 15.64 -19.81
C PHE A 376 -18.87 15.06 -19.93
N LEU A 377 -19.41 14.51 -18.84
CA LEU A 377 -20.78 13.97 -18.85
C LEU A 377 -21.83 15.04 -19.14
N ALA A 378 -21.64 16.25 -18.61
CA ALA A 378 -22.54 17.37 -18.90
C ALA A 378 -22.51 17.80 -20.37
N SER A 379 -21.33 17.78 -21.01
CA SER A 379 -21.16 18.12 -22.45
C SER A 379 -21.69 17.01 -23.38
N HIS A 380 -21.73 15.77 -22.93
CA HIS A 380 -22.17 14.59 -23.70
C HIS A 380 -23.47 13.96 -23.14
N SER A 381 -24.34 14.76 -22.52
CA SER A 381 -25.54 14.26 -21.80
C SER A 381 -26.55 13.49 -22.67
N SER A 382 -26.50 13.63 -23.99
CA SER A 382 -27.33 12.89 -24.95
C SER A 382 -26.64 11.64 -25.54
N ASP A 383 -25.39 11.38 -25.20
CA ASP A 383 -24.60 10.24 -25.69
C ASP A 383 -24.44 9.18 -24.58
N SER A 384 -25.16 8.05 -24.71
CA SER A 384 -25.09 6.96 -23.72
C SER A 384 -23.68 6.38 -23.58
N ARG A 385 -22.87 6.40 -24.64
CA ARG A 385 -21.50 5.90 -24.63
C ARG A 385 -20.62 6.66 -23.63
N ALA A 386 -20.86 7.97 -23.44
CA ALA A 386 -20.12 8.77 -22.47
C ALA A 386 -20.40 8.31 -21.03
N SER A 387 -21.63 7.91 -20.71
CA SER A 387 -22.01 7.35 -19.42
C SER A 387 -21.39 5.97 -19.20
N GLU A 388 -21.49 5.10 -20.20
CA GLU A 388 -20.94 3.73 -20.18
C GLU A 388 -19.39 3.76 -20.06
N LEU A 389 -18.73 4.70 -20.74
CA LEU A 389 -17.29 4.93 -20.61
C LEU A 389 -16.90 5.31 -19.17
N LEU A 390 -17.63 6.25 -18.55
CA LEU A 390 -17.34 6.62 -17.17
C LEU A 390 -17.65 5.47 -16.19
N GLU A 391 -18.70 4.69 -16.43
CA GLU A 391 -19.02 3.52 -15.59
C GLU A 391 -17.91 2.45 -15.62
N SER A 392 -17.17 2.33 -16.72
CA SER A 392 -16.04 1.40 -16.85
C SER A 392 -14.79 1.83 -16.08
N LEU A 393 -14.73 3.06 -15.57
CA LEU A 393 -13.60 3.58 -14.79
C LEU A 393 -13.84 3.41 -13.30
N SER A 394 -12.77 3.20 -12.54
CA SER A 394 -12.81 3.15 -11.08
C SER A 394 -13.27 4.49 -10.48
N ALA A 395 -13.68 4.48 -9.21
CA ALA A 395 -14.03 5.73 -8.50
C ALA A 395 -12.84 6.71 -8.50
N LYS A 396 -11.63 6.22 -8.28
CA LYS A 396 -10.40 7.01 -8.26
C LYS A 396 -10.04 7.56 -9.65
N ASP A 397 -10.25 6.78 -10.72
CA ASP A 397 -10.03 7.27 -12.08
C ASP A 397 -10.99 8.40 -12.45
N LYS A 398 -12.25 8.32 -12.01
CA LYS A 398 -13.26 9.39 -12.24
C LYS A 398 -12.88 10.73 -11.59
N GLU A 399 -12.05 10.70 -10.57
CA GLU A 399 -11.58 11.91 -9.89
C GLU A 399 -10.44 12.60 -10.61
N ASP A 400 -9.56 11.85 -11.31
CA ASP A 400 -8.33 12.42 -11.91
C ASP A 400 -8.17 12.23 -13.42
N VAL A 401 -9.09 11.53 -14.08
CA VAL A 401 -9.05 11.39 -15.54
C VAL A 401 -9.17 12.75 -16.23
N SER A 402 -8.32 12.99 -17.23
CA SER A 402 -8.40 14.24 -18.01
C SER A 402 -9.47 14.19 -19.09
N THR A 403 -9.96 15.37 -19.48
CA THR A 403 -10.92 15.49 -20.59
C THR A 403 -10.37 14.90 -21.88
N GLU A 404 -9.06 15.09 -22.15
CA GLU A 404 -8.40 14.57 -23.34
C GLU A 404 -8.44 13.03 -23.42
N VAL A 405 -8.31 12.33 -22.29
CA VAL A 405 -8.44 10.85 -22.23
C VAL A 405 -9.85 10.43 -22.55
N LEU A 406 -10.84 11.11 -21.96
CA LEU A 406 -12.25 10.79 -22.18
C LEU A 406 -12.70 11.05 -23.62
N GLU A 407 -12.27 12.17 -24.21
CA GLU A 407 -12.56 12.51 -25.62
C GLU A 407 -11.89 11.51 -26.59
N ASP A 408 -10.61 11.18 -26.36
CA ASP A 408 -9.86 10.20 -27.17
C ASP A 408 -10.54 8.82 -27.15
N ALA A 409 -11.03 8.37 -25.99
CA ALA A 409 -11.76 7.11 -25.85
C ALA A 409 -13.15 7.16 -26.49
N LEU A 410 -13.89 8.25 -26.30
CA LEU A 410 -15.23 8.42 -26.89
C LEU A 410 -15.18 8.48 -28.41
N GLU A 411 -14.20 9.19 -29.00
CA GLU A 411 -13.98 9.23 -30.45
C GLU A 411 -13.63 7.82 -31.01
N HIS A 412 -12.97 6.97 -30.18
CA HIS A 412 -12.63 5.60 -30.54
C HIS A 412 -13.85 4.66 -30.54
N CYS A 413 -14.80 4.83 -29.61
CA CYS A 413 -15.97 3.95 -29.38
C CYS A 413 -16.91 3.80 -30.57
N GLY A 414 -16.75 4.07 -31.74
CA GLY A 414 -17.71 3.87 -32.87
C GLY A 414 -19.16 4.19 -32.48
N THR A 415 -20.10 3.26 -32.75
CA THR A 415 -21.54 3.46 -32.53
C THR A 415 -22.04 2.96 -31.16
N SER A 416 -21.27 2.12 -30.45
CA SER A 416 -21.61 1.54 -29.15
C SER A 416 -20.34 1.31 -28.34
N PHE A 417 -20.42 1.53 -27.04
CA PHE A 417 -19.34 1.25 -26.11
C PHE A 417 -19.21 -0.27 -25.83
N ASN A 418 -17.97 -0.75 -25.75
CA ASN A 418 -17.63 -2.09 -25.28
C ASN A 418 -16.41 -1.99 -24.36
N PRO A 419 -16.51 -2.32 -23.06
CA PRO A 419 -15.40 -2.15 -22.11
C PRO A 419 -14.14 -2.93 -22.48
N LEU A 420 -14.26 -4.11 -23.12
CA LEU A 420 -13.10 -4.92 -23.56
C LEU A 420 -12.35 -4.30 -24.74
N ARG A 421 -12.97 -3.34 -25.47
CA ARG A 421 -12.39 -2.67 -26.63
C ARG A 421 -12.13 -1.18 -26.40
N ASP A 422 -13.00 -0.50 -25.66
CA ASP A 422 -13.07 0.96 -25.66
C ASP A 422 -12.64 1.58 -24.32
N CYS A 423 -12.49 0.78 -23.25
CA CYS A 423 -12.01 1.28 -21.95
C CYS A 423 -10.54 1.73 -22.08
N PRO A 424 -10.21 2.99 -21.70
CA PRO A 424 -8.83 3.46 -21.76
C PRO A 424 -7.92 2.85 -20.69
N ARG A 425 -8.48 2.31 -19.60
CA ARG A 425 -7.75 1.65 -18.52
C ARG A 425 -7.48 0.18 -18.86
N VAL A 426 -6.25 -0.27 -18.70
CA VAL A 426 -5.87 -1.67 -18.86
C VAL A 426 -5.62 -2.33 -17.49
N GLU A 427 -4.73 -1.75 -16.67
CA GLU A 427 -4.39 -2.23 -15.32
C GLU A 427 -4.46 -1.04 -14.33
N ILE A 428 -3.34 -0.52 -13.83
CA ILE A 428 -3.27 0.66 -12.96
C ILE A 428 -2.26 1.70 -13.49
N GLU A 429 -1.97 1.69 -14.78
CA GLU A 429 -1.10 2.68 -15.44
C GLU A 429 -1.69 4.09 -15.36
N ASN A 430 -0.84 5.12 -15.44
CA ASN A 430 -1.33 6.49 -15.52
C ASN A 430 -2.10 6.71 -16.83
N LEU A 431 -3.33 7.23 -16.76
CA LEU A 431 -4.17 7.47 -17.94
C LEU A 431 -3.63 8.63 -18.77
N VAL A 432 -3.29 8.32 -20.01
CA VAL A 432 -2.82 9.27 -21.03
C VAL A 432 -3.49 8.90 -22.35
N PRO A 433 -3.96 9.86 -23.18
CA PRO A 433 -4.59 9.57 -24.46
C PRO A 433 -3.68 8.70 -25.34
N TYR A 434 -4.21 7.66 -25.96
CA TYR A 434 -3.43 6.77 -26.81
C TYR A 434 -4.17 6.24 -28.06
N PHE A 435 -5.48 6.14 -28.02
CA PHE A 435 -6.26 5.53 -29.10
C PHE A 435 -6.04 6.20 -30.45
N GLY A 436 -6.27 7.51 -30.51
CA GLY A 436 -6.16 8.26 -31.77
C GLY A 436 -4.73 8.30 -32.31
N GLU A 437 -3.71 8.39 -31.47
CA GLU A 437 -2.32 8.40 -31.95
C GLU A 437 -1.88 7.02 -32.46
N ILE A 438 -2.21 5.95 -31.72
CA ILE A 438 -1.87 4.58 -32.15
C ILE A 438 -2.59 4.24 -33.46
N ARG A 439 -3.88 4.54 -33.62
CA ARG A 439 -4.63 4.32 -34.85
C ARG A 439 -4.00 5.02 -36.05
N ARG A 440 -3.72 6.33 -35.93
CA ARG A 440 -3.00 7.06 -37.00
C ARG A 440 -1.64 6.44 -37.32
N GLY A 441 -0.95 5.93 -36.30
CA GLY A 441 0.31 5.22 -36.48
C GLY A 441 0.15 3.90 -37.22
N LEU A 442 -0.87 3.09 -36.91
CA LEU A 442 -1.21 1.87 -37.64
C LEU A 442 -1.52 2.16 -39.10
N ASP A 443 -2.37 3.16 -39.36
CA ASP A 443 -2.72 3.59 -40.73
C ASP A 443 -1.46 4.00 -41.52
N SER A 444 -0.57 4.77 -40.90
CA SER A 444 0.67 5.24 -41.58
C SER A 444 1.65 4.11 -41.90
N LEU A 445 1.62 3.03 -41.12
CA LEU A 445 2.43 1.83 -41.32
C LEU A 445 1.75 0.80 -42.26
N GLY A 446 0.49 1.05 -42.65
CA GLY A 446 -0.31 0.11 -43.43
C GLY A 446 -0.63 -1.17 -42.69
N LEU A 447 -0.73 -1.11 -41.33
CA LEU A 447 -1.01 -2.26 -40.48
C LEU A 447 -2.51 -2.35 -40.22
N CYS A 448 -3.07 -3.54 -40.43
CA CYS A 448 -4.44 -3.88 -40.08
C CYS A 448 -4.44 -5.25 -39.42
N PHE A 449 -4.78 -5.27 -38.11
CA PHE A 449 -4.88 -6.49 -37.35
C PHE A 449 -6.31 -7.00 -37.31
N SER A 450 -6.51 -8.31 -37.51
CA SER A 450 -7.80 -8.98 -37.46
C SER A 450 -7.91 -9.95 -36.29
N THR A 451 -6.79 -10.31 -35.66
CA THR A 451 -6.74 -11.20 -34.50
C THR A 451 -5.70 -10.72 -33.47
N GLN A 452 -5.87 -11.16 -32.24
CA GLN A 452 -4.91 -10.89 -31.17
C GLN A 452 -3.52 -11.51 -31.44
N GLU A 453 -3.45 -12.67 -32.10
CA GLU A 453 -2.18 -13.33 -32.46
C GLU A 453 -1.34 -12.43 -33.38
N GLN A 454 -1.95 -11.78 -34.35
CA GLN A 454 -1.24 -10.85 -35.25
C GLN A 454 -0.69 -9.65 -34.47
N VAL A 455 -1.44 -9.16 -33.49
CA VAL A 455 -0.96 -8.10 -32.60
C VAL A 455 0.21 -8.60 -31.74
N ARG A 456 0.12 -9.82 -31.19
CA ARG A 456 1.17 -10.43 -30.37
C ARG A 456 2.47 -10.61 -31.16
N GLU A 457 2.39 -11.18 -32.38
CA GLU A 457 3.55 -11.31 -33.26
C GLU A 457 4.20 -9.95 -33.55
N TRP A 458 3.38 -8.94 -33.81
CA TRP A 458 3.91 -7.60 -34.04
C TRP A 458 4.57 -6.99 -32.80
N VAL A 459 3.96 -7.12 -31.62
CA VAL A 459 4.50 -6.66 -30.35
C VAL A 459 5.81 -7.36 -30.03
N ASP A 460 5.88 -8.68 -30.20
CA ASP A 460 7.08 -9.48 -29.94
C ASP A 460 8.24 -9.09 -30.85
N CYS A 461 7.94 -8.75 -32.11
CA CYS A 461 8.96 -8.34 -33.09
C CYS A 461 9.39 -6.87 -32.93
N ASN A 462 8.55 -5.97 -32.42
CA ASN A 462 8.77 -4.53 -32.48
C ASN A 462 9.01 -3.86 -31.10
N ILE A 463 8.69 -4.53 -30.00
CA ILE A 463 8.89 -3.99 -28.66
C ILE A 463 10.08 -4.68 -27.97
N LYS A 464 11.11 -3.91 -27.70
CA LYS A 464 12.28 -4.38 -26.95
C LYS A 464 11.96 -4.43 -25.46
N VAL A 465 12.17 -5.60 -24.84
CA VAL A 465 11.91 -5.78 -23.40
C VAL A 465 13.20 -5.56 -22.60
N ASP A 466 13.12 -4.72 -21.56
CA ASP A 466 14.13 -4.60 -20.50
C ASP A 466 13.56 -5.14 -19.21
N SER A 467 13.97 -6.36 -18.85
CA SER A 467 13.47 -7.04 -17.65
C SER A 467 14.04 -6.49 -16.32
N ASN A 468 15.14 -5.72 -16.37
CA ASN A 468 15.85 -5.24 -15.20
C ASN A 468 15.80 -3.72 -15.02
N GLY A 469 15.41 -2.98 -16.05
CA GLY A 469 15.44 -1.52 -16.05
C GLY A 469 14.28 -0.85 -15.29
N ASN A 470 13.31 -1.63 -14.79
CA ASN A 470 12.14 -1.11 -14.07
C ASN A 470 11.95 -1.79 -12.69
N PRO A 471 12.92 -1.62 -11.76
CA PRO A 471 12.88 -2.29 -10.46
C PRO A 471 11.72 -1.82 -9.58
N ARG A 472 11.20 -0.60 -9.80
CA ARG A 472 10.02 -0.05 -9.09
C ARG A 472 8.70 -0.54 -9.65
N ARG A 473 8.72 -1.33 -10.75
CA ARG A 473 7.53 -1.83 -11.44
C ARG A 473 6.56 -0.71 -11.84
N LEU A 474 7.10 0.40 -12.35
CA LEU A 474 6.32 1.51 -12.89
C LEU A 474 5.51 1.01 -14.10
N ARG A 475 4.23 1.34 -14.16
CA ARG A 475 3.40 1.02 -15.32
C ARG A 475 3.60 2.09 -16.37
N ILE A 476 4.22 1.73 -17.47
CA ILE A 476 4.46 2.66 -18.57
C ILE A 476 3.17 2.80 -19.38
N PRO A 477 2.58 4.00 -19.49
CA PRO A 477 1.39 4.20 -20.30
C PRO A 477 1.59 3.76 -21.76
N PRO A 478 0.57 3.17 -22.39
CA PRO A 478 0.68 2.57 -23.75
C PRO A 478 1.29 3.47 -24.81
N ILE A 479 0.98 4.77 -24.76
CA ILE A 479 1.49 5.74 -25.74
C ILE A 479 3.02 5.89 -25.71
N TYR A 480 3.62 5.78 -24.52
CA TYR A 480 5.08 5.88 -24.39
C TYR A 480 5.76 4.60 -24.87
N VAL A 481 5.15 3.43 -24.68
CA VAL A 481 5.64 2.17 -25.28
C VAL A 481 5.55 2.25 -26.79
N TRP A 482 4.42 2.76 -27.34
CA TRP A 482 4.25 2.98 -28.78
C TRP A 482 5.36 3.84 -29.36
N ARG A 483 5.68 4.97 -28.72
CA ARG A 483 6.68 5.93 -29.19
C ARG A 483 8.12 5.44 -29.06
N SER A 484 8.45 4.80 -27.92
CA SER A 484 9.82 4.37 -27.60
C SER A 484 10.18 3.00 -28.18
N ARG A 485 9.20 2.15 -28.43
CA ARG A 485 9.39 0.74 -28.77
C ARG A 485 10.12 -0.06 -27.67
N MET A 486 9.98 0.38 -26.43
CA MET A 486 10.61 -0.25 -25.25
C MET A 486 9.57 -0.43 -24.15
N ALA A 487 9.68 -1.53 -23.42
CA ALA A 487 8.84 -1.83 -22.26
C ALA A 487 9.57 -2.77 -21.28
N ASP A 488 9.14 -2.82 -20.04
CA ASP A 488 9.34 -3.99 -19.17
C ASP A 488 8.26 -5.06 -19.47
N PRO A 489 8.38 -6.27 -18.91
CA PRO A 489 7.43 -7.35 -19.22
C PRO A 489 5.97 -6.96 -18.95
N LEU A 490 5.67 -6.34 -17.78
CA LEU A 490 4.32 -5.94 -17.42
C LEU A 490 3.77 -4.83 -18.34
N SER A 491 4.57 -3.80 -18.58
CA SER A 491 4.17 -2.71 -19.49
C SER A 491 4.02 -3.18 -20.94
N LYS A 492 4.71 -4.26 -21.34
CA LYS A 492 4.50 -4.91 -22.65
C LYS A 492 3.11 -5.53 -22.73
N ASP A 493 2.66 -6.22 -21.68
CA ASP A 493 1.32 -6.82 -21.64
C ASP A 493 0.22 -5.75 -21.61
N ILE A 494 0.40 -4.69 -20.83
CA ILE A 494 -0.50 -3.51 -20.84
C ILE A 494 -0.56 -2.91 -22.23
N PHE A 495 0.58 -2.74 -22.89
CA PHE A 495 0.64 -2.20 -24.26
C PHE A 495 0.00 -3.14 -25.27
N PHE A 496 0.16 -4.46 -25.14
CA PHE A 496 -0.48 -5.45 -26.01
C PHE A 496 -2.01 -5.29 -25.98
N VAL A 497 -2.60 -5.24 -24.78
CA VAL A 497 -4.06 -5.02 -24.64
C VAL A 497 -4.49 -3.69 -25.24
N ALA A 498 -3.76 -2.61 -24.95
CA ALA A 498 -4.05 -1.28 -25.50
C ALA A 498 -3.96 -1.24 -27.04
N LEU A 499 -2.97 -1.94 -27.63
CA LEU A 499 -2.81 -2.04 -29.08
C LEU A 499 -3.95 -2.86 -29.75
N CYS A 500 -4.36 -3.96 -29.11
CA CYS A 500 -5.56 -4.70 -29.53
C CYS A 500 -6.78 -3.79 -29.56
N ARG A 501 -7.04 -3.09 -28.46
CA ARG A 501 -8.17 -2.16 -28.35
C ARG A 501 -8.11 -1.05 -29.40
N ALA A 502 -6.95 -0.42 -29.59
CA ALA A 502 -6.76 0.61 -30.61
C ALA A 502 -6.95 0.08 -32.04
N ALA A 503 -6.70 -1.20 -32.29
CA ALA A 503 -6.98 -1.88 -33.56
C ALA A 503 -8.47 -2.32 -33.68
N GLY A 504 -9.33 -2.08 -32.68
CA GLY A 504 -10.74 -2.47 -32.65
C GLY A 504 -10.99 -3.91 -32.22
N LEU A 505 -9.99 -4.59 -31.64
CA LEU A 505 -10.11 -5.93 -31.09
C LEU A 505 -10.41 -5.88 -29.58
N GLU A 506 -11.21 -6.83 -29.11
CA GLU A 506 -11.44 -7.04 -27.68
C GLU A 506 -10.19 -7.65 -27.06
N ALA A 507 -9.77 -7.14 -25.89
CA ALA A 507 -8.66 -7.69 -25.11
C ALA A 507 -8.76 -7.22 -23.65
N GLU A 508 -8.32 -8.09 -22.74
CA GLU A 508 -8.34 -7.84 -21.29
C GLU A 508 -7.03 -8.31 -20.65
N TYR A 509 -6.65 -7.61 -19.58
CA TYR A 509 -5.58 -8.04 -18.68
C TYR A 509 -6.24 -8.70 -17.46
N ASP A 510 -5.90 -9.96 -17.18
CA ASP A 510 -6.39 -10.66 -15.99
C ASP A 510 -5.51 -10.29 -14.79
N PRO A 511 -5.99 -9.46 -13.86
CA PRO A 511 -5.21 -9.06 -12.69
C PRO A 511 -4.98 -10.21 -11.71
N VAL A 512 -5.83 -11.25 -11.77
CA VAL A 512 -5.73 -12.44 -10.91
C VAL A 512 -4.52 -13.28 -11.30
N GLN A 513 -4.34 -13.51 -12.59
CA GLN A 513 -3.21 -14.27 -13.11
C GLN A 513 -1.99 -13.38 -13.39
N GLY A 514 -2.17 -12.06 -13.40
CA GLY A 514 -1.13 -11.09 -13.68
C GLY A 514 -0.60 -11.16 -15.12
N GLN A 515 -1.47 -11.46 -16.07
CA GLN A 515 -1.17 -11.61 -17.50
C GLN A 515 -2.36 -11.25 -18.39
N VAL A 516 -2.16 -11.21 -19.69
CA VAL A 516 -3.26 -11.06 -20.65
C VAL A 516 -4.20 -12.25 -20.57
N ALA A 517 -5.50 -12.00 -20.51
CA ALA A 517 -6.51 -13.05 -20.47
C ALA A 517 -6.44 -13.94 -21.72
N ASP A 518 -6.41 -15.25 -21.52
CA ASP A 518 -6.40 -16.27 -22.57
C ASP A 518 -7.52 -17.28 -22.31
N GLU A 519 -8.60 -17.17 -23.08
CA GLU A 519 -9.75 -18.09 -22.97
C GLU A 519 -9.40 -19.53 -23.37
N SER A 520 -8.29 -19.76 -24.04
CA SER A 520 -7.83 -21.11 -24.46
C SER A 520 -6.94 -21.78 -23.42
N ALA A 521 -6.55 -21.08 -22.35
CA ALA A 521 -5.69 -21.62 -21.30
C ALA A 521 -6.34 -22.81 -20.60
N ALA A 522 -5.54 -23.83 -20.29
CA ALA A 522 -6.00 -24.96 -19.49
C ALA A 522 -6.46 -24.48 -18.13
N SER A 523 -7.63 -24.95 -17.67
CA SER A 523 -8.26 -24.54 -16.44
C SER A 523 -8.54 -25.72 -15.54
N ALA A 524 -8.34 -25.55 -14.23
CA ALA A 524 -8.48 -26.55 -13.21
C ALA A 524 -9.25 -26.01 -12.00
N LEU A 525 -9.79 -26.89 -11.16
CA LEU A 525 -10.64 -26.54 -10.03
C LEU A 525 -9.96 -26.84 -8.68
N ILE A 526 -10.10 -25.92 -7.73
CA ILE A 526 -9.65 -26.11 -6.35
C ILE A 526 -10.87 -26.21 -5.44
N HIS A 527 -11.00 -27.35 -4.74
CA HIS A 527 -12.01 -27.53 -3.70
C HIS A 527 -11.37 -27.45 -2.32
N LEU A 528 -11.66 -26.36 -1.61
CA LEU A 528 -11.18 -26.14 -0.25
C LEU A 528 -12.10 -26.86 0.76
N ASN A 529 -11.54 -27.83 1.48
CA ASN A 529 -12.24 -28.56 2.54
C ASN A 529 -11.98 -27.85 3.87
N TYR A 530 -12.98 -27.15 4.39
CA TYR A 530 -12.88 -26.43 5.66
C TYR A 530 -13.71 -27.10 6.76
N LYS A 531 -13.13 -27.17 7.96
CA LYS A 531 -13.84 -27.59 9.17
C LYS A 531 -14.11 -26.36 10.05
N PRO A 532 -15.38 -25.99 10.28
CA PRO A 532 -15.74 -24.81 11.04
C PRO A 532 -15.12 -24.74 12.43
N LEU A 533 -14.65 -23.53 12.80
CA LEU A 533 -14.29 -23.19 14.17
C LEU A 533 -15.56 -22.74 14.94
N PRO A 534 -15.59 -22.81 16.29
CA PRO A 534 -16.77 -22.42 17.07
C PRO A 534 -17.25 -20.99 16.84
N TRP A 535 -16.36 -20.09 16.48
CA TRP A 535 -16.60 -18.66 16.25
C TRP A 535 -16.55 -18.26 14.78
N LEU A 536 -16.19 -19.16 13.84
CA LEU A 536 -16.00 -18.89 12.42
C LEU A 536 -16.64 -20.00 11.60
N LYS A 537 -17.71 -19.70 10.89
CA LYS A 537 -18.42 -20.67 10.02
C LYS A 537 -17.74 -20.81 8.67
N GLU A 538 -17.45 -19.68 8.04
CA GLU A 538 -16.84 -19.62 6.71
C GLU A 538 -15.68 -18.62 6.73
N PRO A 539 -14.41 -19.08 6.56
CA PRO A 539 -13.26 -18.18 6.51
C PRO A 539 -13.30 -17.37 5.21
N LEU A 540 -12.84 -16.12 5.32
CA LEU A 540 -12.77 -15.19 4.19
C LEU A 540 -11.34 -15.12 3.66
N TYR A 541 -11.22 -15.01 2.34
CA TYR A 541 -9.97 -14.69 1.68
C TYR A 541 -9.43 -13.34 2.20
N TYR A 542 -8.11 -13.21 2.31
CA TYR A 542 -7.38 -12.10 2.94
C TYR A 542 -7.50 -11.95 4.45
N ARG A 543 -8.50 -12.57 5.10
CA ARG A 543 -8.59 -12.53 6.57
C ARG A 543 -8.05 -13.79 7.22
N HIS A 544 -8.33 -14.94 6.59
CA HIS A 544 -8.03 -16.23 7.17
C HIS A 544 -7.23 -17.15 6.26
N PHE A 545 -7.27 -16.94 4.95
CA PHE A 545 -6.51 -17.73 4.00
C PHE A 545 -6.18 -16.95 2.74
N THR A 546 -5.10 -17.34 2.06
CA THR A 546 -4.74 -16.87 0.72
C THR A 546 -4.20 -18.01 -0.11
N LEU A 547 -4.29 -17.86 -1.42
CA LEU A 547 -3.75 -18.79 -2.40
C LEU A 547 -2.61 -18.12 -3.16
N SER A 548 -1.47 -18.80 -3.27
CA SER A 548 -0.34 -18.35 -4.10
C SER A 548 0.05 -19.44 -5.07
N ARG A 549 0.43 -19.06 -6.30
CA ARG A 549 1.03 -19.97 -7.27
C ARG A 549 2.56 -19.92 -7.14
N ILE A 550 3.21 -21.07 -7.17
CA ILE A 550 4.68 -21.15 -7.17
C ILE A 550 5.15 -21.08 -8.61
N VAL A 551 5.92 -20.06 -8.95
CA VAL A 551 6.50 -19.83 -10.27
C VAL A 551 7.99 -19.55 -10.09
N ASP A 552 8.85 -20.31 -10.75
CA ASP A 552 10.30 -20.22 -10.62
C ASP A 552 10.76 -20.24 -9.16
N GLY A 553 10.19 -21.18 -8.37
CA GLY A 553 10.49 -21.31 -6.95
C GLY A 553 9.96 -20.18 -6.05
N ARG A 554 9.11 -19.28 -6.54
CA ARG A 554 8.58 -18.11 -5.80
C ARG A 554 7.07 -18.17 -5.67
N ALA A 555 6.56 -17.86 -4.48
CA ALA A 555 5.13 -17.69 -4.27
C ALA A 555 4.66 -16.35 -4.87
N ARG A 556 3.66 -16.42 -5.74
CA ARG A 556 2.95 -15.26 -6.31
C ARG A 556 1.51 -15.35 -5.86
N LEU A 557 1.05 -14.33 -5.13
CA LEU A 557 -0.32 -14.26 -4.66
C LEU A 557 -1.30 -14.30 -5.85
N VAL A 558 -2.29 -15.18 -5.77
CA VAL A 558 -3.45 -15.16 -6.67
C VAL A 558 -4.41 -14.13 -6.13
N ALA A 559 -4.50 -12.98 -6.78
CA ALA A 559 -5.44 -11.93 -6.39
C ALA A 559 -6.85 -12.33 -6.84
N LEU A 560 -7.75 -12.58 -5.90
CA LEU A 560 -9.19 -12.66 -6.15
C LEU A 560 -9.73 -11.23 -6.25
N ASP A 561 -10.93 -11.02 -6.83
CA ASP A 561 -11.46 -9.67 -7.08
C ASP A 561 -11.36 -8.76 -5.85
N GLU A 562 -10.74 -7.60 -6.02
CA GLU A 562 -10.64 -6.60 -4.96
C GLU A 562 -12.05 -6.09 -4.59
N GLY A 563 -12.28 -5.95 -3.27
CA GLY A 563 -13.55 -5.45 -2.72
C GLY A 563 -14.66 -6.50 -2.60
N ARG A 564 -14.42 -7.77 -2.94
CA ARG A 564 -15.34 -8.87 -2.70
C ARG A 564 -14.79 -9.84 -1.66
N ASP A 565 -15.60 -10.19 -0.66
CA ASP A 565 -15.30 -11.26 0.27
C ASP A 565 -15.47 -12.62 -0.44
N TRP A 566 -14.39 -13.41 -0.48
CA TRP A 566 -14.39 -14.76 -1.05
C TRP A 566 -14.38 -15.81 0.04
N THR A 567 -15.32 -16.74 -0.04
CA THR A 567 -15.40 -17.94 0.81
C THR A 567 -14.72 -19.14 0.15
N PRO A 568 -14.46 -20.25 0.86
CA PRO A 568 -14.00 -21.49 0.24
C PRO A 568 -14.91 -21.98 -0.89
N SER A 569 -16.22 -21.73 -0.80
CA SER A 569 -17.19 -22.11 -1.84
C SER A 569 -17.02 -21.26 -3.10
N ASP A 570 -16.74 -19.96 -2.97
CA ASP A 570 -16.47 -19.08 -4.12
C ASP A 570 -15.18 -19.49 -4.84
N VAL A 571 -14.11 -19.84 -4.10
CA VAL A 571 -12.87 -20.37 -4.68
C VAL A 571 -13.14 -21.67 -5.42
N SER A 572 -13.95 -22.57 -4.85
CA SER A 572 -14.30 -23.85 -5.47
C SER A 572 -15.11 -23.72 -6.76
N GLY A 573 -15.77 -22.58 -6.96
CA GLY A 573 -16.49 -22.24 -8.21
C GLY A 573 -15.64 -21.56 -9.30
N ARG A 574 -14.36 -21.25 -9.00
CA ARG A 574 -13.45 -20.55 -9.93
C ARG A 574 -12.47 -21.50 -10.58
N GLN A 575 -12.09 -21.16 -11.81
CA GLN A 575 -11.05 -21.89 -12.56
C GLN A 575 -9.68 -21.23 -12.31
N PHE A 576 -8.65 -22.07 -12.22
CA PHE A 576 -7.25 -21.70 -12.03
C PHE A 576 -6.37 -22.39 -13.09
N GLU A 577 -5.23 -21.84 -13.40
CA GLU A 577 -4.25 -22.53 -14.22
C GLU A 577 -3.64 -23.73 -13.48
N PRO A 578 -3.40 -24.87 -14.16
CA PRO A 578 -2.63 -25.97 -13.59
C PRO A 578 -1.25 -25.51 -13.10
N GLY A 579 -0.77 -26.09 -12.00
CA GLY A 579 0.53 -25.72 -11.46
C GLY A 579 0.71 -26.07 -9.97
N TYR A 580 1.80 -25.60 -9.39
CA TYR A 580 2.12 -25.81 -8.00
C TYR A 580 1.66 -24.61 -7.17
N TYR A 581 0.94 -24.88 -6.09
CA TYR A 581 0.27 -23.87 -5.28
C TYR A 581 0.64 -23.97 -3.80
N LEU A 582 0.55 -22.83 -3.12
CA LEU A 582 0.62 -22.69 -1.67
C LEU A 582 -0.71 -22.08 -1.17
N LEU A 583 -1.44 -22.81 -0.36
CA LEU A 583 -2.53 -22.30 0.46
C LEU A 583 -1.94 -21.89 1.82
N THR A 584 -1.98 -20.61 2.13
CA THR A 584 -1.61 -20.09 3.45
C THR A 584 -2.87 -19.79 4.23
N SER A 585 -2.93 -20.24 5.49
CA SER A 585 -4.06 -19.95 6.38
C SER A 585 -3.58 -19.65 7.79
N GLY A 586 -4.38 -18.90 8.57
CA GLY A 586 -3.99 -18.58 9.92
C GLY A 586 -5.06 -17.89 10.75
N VAL A 587 -4.82 -17.90 12.05
CA VAL A 587 -5.61 -17.18 13.05
C VAL A 587 -4.68 -16.24 13.80
N ARG A 588 -4.92 -14.94 13.67
CA ARG A 588 -4.20 -13.92 14.44
C ARG A 588 -4.79 -13.83 15.85
N LEU A 589 -3.93 -13.64 16.83
CA LEU A 589 -4.29 -13.47 18.24
C LEU A 589 -4.18 -12.00 18.66
N ALA A 590 -4.79 -11.66 19.79
CA ALA A 590 -4.83 -10.28 20.29
C ALA A 590 -3.44 -9.70 20.59
N ASP A 591 -2.50 -10.54 21.06
CA ASP A 591 -1.11 -10.15 21.28
C ASP A 591 -0.32 -9.93 19.97
N GLY A 592 -0.96 -10.14 18.82
CA GLY A 592 -0.39 -10.01 17.49
C GLY A 592 0.30 -11.27 16.97
N SER A 593 0.45 -12.34 17.76
CA SER A 593 0.96 -13.61 17.28
C SER A 593 -0.02 -14.29 16.32
N VAL A 594 0.46 -15.30 15.57
CA VAL A 594 -0.35 -15.98 14.56
C VAL A 594 -0.12 -17.48 14.63
N ASN A 595 -1.21 -18.26 14.65
CA ASN A 595 -1.20 -19.70 14.38
C ASN A 595 -1.38 -19.90 12.87
N CYS A 596 -0.28 -20.16 12.15
CA CYS A 596 -0.23 -20.26 10.69
C CYS A 596 -0.12 -21.71 10.23
N HIS A 597 -0.79 -22.04 9.12
CA HIS A 597 -0.66 -23.31 8.39
C HIS A 597 -0.33 -23.03 6.93
N LEU A 598 0.60 -23.79 6.38
CA LEU A 598 1.00 -23.78 4.98
C LEU A 598 0.69 -25.14 4.37
N GLU A 599 -0.04 -25.16 3.26
CA GLU A 599 -0.37 -26.37 2.50
C GLU A 599 0.10 -26.22 1.05
N PHE A 600 1.11 -26.99 0.66
CA PHE A 600 1.62 -27.03 -0.71
C PHE A 600 0.98 -28.18 -1.47
N PHE A 601 0.45 -27.92 -2.66
CA PHE A 601 -0.22 -28.92 -3.49
C PHE A 601 -0.02 -28.64 -4.99
N TYR A 602 -0.13 -29.71 -5.78
CA TYR A 602 -0.16 -29.57 -7.25
C TYR A 602 -1.60 -29.61 -7.73
N LEU A 603 -1.95 -28.68 -8.60
CA LEU A 603 -3.23 -28.57 -9.28
C LEU A 603 -3.05 -29.06 -10.73
N ASP A 604 -3.69 -30.15 -11.10
CA ASP A 604 -3.69 -30.71 -12.45
C ASP A 604 -5.04 -30.44 -13.12
N ASP A 605 -6.10 -31.10 -12.66
CA ASP A 605 -7.49 -30.91 -13.10
C ASP A 605 -8.38 -30.49 -11.92
N ILE A 606 -8.41 -31.31 -10.88
CA ILE A 606 -9.17 -31.04 -9.65
C ILE A 606 -8.32 -31.36 -8.43
N ALA A 607 -8.08 -30.36 -7.58
CA ALA A 607 -7.43 -30.55 -6.29
C ALA A 607 -8.44 -30.41 -5.13
N LYS A 608 -8.39 -31.36 -4.16
CA LYS A 608 -9.13 -31.27 -2.90
C LYS A 608 -8.14 -30.95 -1.78
N VAL A 609 -8.17 -29.72 -1.30
CA VAL A 609 -7.15 -29.17 -0.38
C VAL A 609 -7.76 -28.91 0.98
N PRO A 610 -7.15 -29.38 2.08
CA PRO A 610 -7.63 -29.05 3.43
C PRO A 610 -7.31 -27.58 3.72
N LEU A 611 -8.33 -26.79 4.09
CA LEU A 611 -8.15 -25.46 4.65
C LEU A 611 -8.11 -25.58 6.17
N VAL A 612 -6.91 -25.54 6.74
CA VAL A 612 -6.67 -25.76 8.18
C VAL A 612 -6.53 -24.44 8.89
N LEU A 613 -7.46 -24.12 9.78
CA LEU A 613 -7.33 -23.00 10.71
C LEU A 613 -7.02 -23.53 12.12
N ARG A 614 -5.87 -23.14 12.65
CA ARG A 614 -5.43 -23.51 14.00
C ARG A 614 -5.98 -22.49 15.00
N GLY A 615 -7.01 -22.86 15.73
CA GLY A 615 -7.67 -21.97 16.69
C GLY A 615 -6.77 -21.56 17.86
N ALA A 616 -7.25 -20.59 18.63
CA ALA A 616 -6.63 -20.17 19.89
C ALA A 616 -6.69 -21.27 20.92
N SER A 617 -5.69 -21.35 21.81
CA SER A 617 -5.60 -22.32 22.90
C SER A 617 -5.38 -21.62 24.26
N GLY A 618 -5.89 -22.20 25.31
CA GLY A 618 -5.68 -21.69 26.66
C GLY A 618 -6.24 -20.25 26.87
N ASN A 619 -5.37 -19.31 27.21
CA ASN A 619 -5.72 -17.91 27.44
C ASN A 619 -5.67 -17.04 26.18
N ASP A 620 -5.32 -17.57 25.05
CA ASP A 620 -5.23 -16.82 23.81
C ASP A 620 -6.60 -16.25 23.40
N VAL A 621 -6.62 -15.04 22.89
CA VAL A 621 -7.82 -14.38 22.36
C VAL A 621 -7.68 -14.26 20.84
N PRO A 622 -8.52 -14.94 20.06
CA PRO A 622 -8.45 -14.81 18.59
C PRO A 622 -9.02 -13.47 18.12
N VAL A 623 -8.48 -12.93 17.05
CA VAL A 623 -9.14 -11.90 16.26
C VAL A 623 -10.25 -12.59 15.46
N ILE A 624 -11.50 -12.22 15.74
CA ILE A 624 -12.68 -12.88 15.16
C ILE A 624 -13.28 -12.10 13.98
N GLY A 625 -12.79 -10.90 13.72
CA GLY A 625 -13.25 -10.04 12.63
C GLY A 625 -12.52 -8.73 12.56
N THR A 626 -12.95 -7.88 11.63
CA THR A 626 -12.38 -6.54 11.42
C THR A 626 -13.47 -5.50 11.23
N MET A 627 -13.23 -4.29 11.71
CA MET A 627 -14.10 -3.12 11.54
C MET A 627 -13.29 -1.91 11.06
N ASP A 628 -13.95 -0.92 10.49
CA ASP A 628 -13.33 0.36 10.15
C ASP A 628 -13.43 1.31 11.37
N ALA A 629 -12.30 1.53 12.05
CA ALA A 629 -12.23 2.43 13.20
C ALA A 629 -12.35 3.91 12.80
N GLU A 630 -12.14 4.28 11.54
CA GLU A 630 -12.34 5.64 11.02
C GLU A 630 -13.81 5.92 10.66
N LYS A 631 -14.70 4.95 10.77
CA LYS A 631 -16.13 5.12 10.53
C LYS A 631 -16.69 6.25 11.39
N GLN A 632 -17.46 7.15 10.76
CA GLN A 632 -18.00 8.34 11.42
C GLN A 632 -19.38 8.08 12.05
N TYR A 633 -19.65 8.76 13.14
CA TYR A 633 -20.95 8.80 13.84
C TYR A 633 -21.28 10.24 14.27
N LEU A 634 -22.53 10.48 14.67
CA LEU A 634 -23.00 11.78 15.18
C LEU A 634 -22.93 11.80 16.72
N PRO A 635 -22.02 12.57 17.36
CA PRO A 635 -21.96 12.65 18.82
C PRO A 635 -23.26 13.15 19.47
N ALA A 636 -23.97 14.04 18.78
CA ALA A 636 -25.30 14.53 19.15
C ALA A 636 -26.12 14.86 17.88
N ALA A 637 -27.42 14.94 18.02
CA ALA A 637 -28.30 15.34 16.92
C ALA A 637 -27.91 16.74 16.38
N GLY A 638 -27.61 16.82 15.10
CA GLY A 638 -27.20 18.05 14.42
C GLY A 638 -25.74 18.46 14.61
N SER A 639 -24.92 17.64 15.28
CA SER A 639 -23.48 17.87 15.35
C SER A 639 -22.77 17.45 14.03
N ALA A 640 -21.53 17.91 13.84
CA ALA A 640 -20.67 17.37 12.79
C ALA A 640 -20.33 15.90 13.10
N PRO A 641 -20.24 15.03 12.07
CA PRO A 641 -19.76 13.66 12.24
C PRO A 641 -18.32 13.63 12.77
N VAL A 642 -18.01 12.65 13.63
CA VAL A 642 -16.65 12.38 14.14
C VAL A 642 -16.33 10.90 13.97
N SER A 643 -15.05 10.52 13.77
CA SER A 643 -14.70 9.12 13.67
C SER A 643 -14.70 8.43 15.05
N ILE A 644 -14.93 7.11 15.04
CA ILE A 644 -14.83 6.29 16.24
C ILE A 644 -13.43 6.47 16.84
N LEU A 645 -12.38 6.34 15.99
CA LEU A 645 -10.99 6.44 16.41
C LEU A 645 -10.65 7.78 17.05
N SER A 646 -11.15 8.90 16.52
CA SER A 646 -10.92 10.23 17.11
C SER A 646 -11.51 10.37 18.51
N THR A 647 -12.55 9.59 18.82
CA THR A 647 -13.22 9.60 20.13
C THR A 647 -12.57 8.65 21.13
N VAL A 648 -12.24 7.42 20.72
CA VAL A 648 -11.71 6.40 21.62
C VAL A 648 -10.18 6.47 21.74
N GLY A 649 -9.50 7.11 20.79
CA GLY A 649 -8.04 7.16 20.76
C GLY A 649 -7.41 5.83 20.34
N ARG A 650 -6.09 5.71 20.53
CA ARG A 650 -5.31 4.51 20.17
C ARG A 650 -5.32 3.48 21.29
N GLY A 651 -5.36 2.21 20.93
CA GLY A 651 -5.40 1.07 21.85
C GLY A 651 -6.70 0.30 21.76
N ASN A 652 -7.03 -0.42 22.81
CA ASN A 652 -8.29 -1.19 22.88
C ASN A 652 -9.48 -0.27 23.23
N PHE A 653 -10.67 -0.67 22.87
CA PHE A 653 -11.92 0.00 23.25
C PHE A 653 -13.12 -0.95 23.18
N LEU A 654 -14.19 -0.57 23.91
CA LEU A 654 -15.50 -1.19 23.77
C LEU A 654 -16.41 -0.23 23.00
N ILE A 655 -17.14 -0.73 22.02
CA ILE A 655 -18.22 0.00 21.35
C ILE A 655 -19.53 -0.74 21.52
N ALA A 656 -20.60 -0.03 21.88
CA ALA A 656 -21.94 -0.58 22.02
C ALA A 656 -22.97 0.31 21.32
N ILE A 657 -23.89 -0.30 20.57
CA ILE A 657 -25.08 0.35 20.02
C ILE A 657 -26.29 -0.23 20.73
N LEU A 658 -26.96 0.61 21.51
CA LEU A 658 -28.07 0.23 22.35
C LEU A 658 -29.35 0.93 21.89
N GLY A 659 -30.44 0.17 21.68
CA GLY A 659 -31.77 0.75 21.45
C GLY A 659 -32.28 1.54 22.65
N ASP A 660 -33.29 2.39 22.44
CA ASP A 660 -33.72 3.35 23.45
C ASP A 660 -34.48 2.69 24.62
N LEU A 661 -35.52 1.93 24.35
CA LEU A 661 -36.43 1.38 25.39
C LEU A 661 -36.75 -0.12 25.21
N ASP A 662 -36.07 -0.81 24.31
CA ASP A 662 -36.29 -2.24 24.14
C ASP A 662 -35.68 -3.06 25.27
N GLU A 663 -36.28 -4.22 25.58
CA GLU A 663 -35.80 -5.09 26.67
C GLU A 663 -34.38 -5.66 26.40
N PRO A 664 -34.00 -6.08 25.19
CA PRO A 664 -32.65 -6.52 24.95
C PRO A 664 -31.59 -5.46 25.28
N SER A 665 -31.80 -4.20 24.90
CA SER A 665 -30.87 -3.10 25.20
C SER A 665 -30.89 -2.69 26.68
N SER A 666 -32.07 -2.76 27.34
CA SER A 666 -32.19 -2.54 28.78
C SER A 666 -31.47 -3.63 29.57
N HIS A 667 -31.55 -4.88 29.13
CA HIS A 667 -30.77 -6.00 29.69
C HIS A 667 -29.27 -5.79 29.50
N ALA A 668 -28.83 -5.44 28.30
CA ALA A 668 -27.42 -5.15 28.01
C ALA A 668 -26.84 -4.03 28.89
N ARG A 669 -27.61 -2.96 29.19
CA ARG A 669 -27.21 -1.93 30.14
C ARG A 669 -26.99 -2.48 31.54
N ARG A 670 -27.84 -3.39 32.02
CA ARG A 670 -27.67 -4.07 33.31
C ARG A 670 -26.44 -4.96 33.36
N GLU A 671 -26.19 -5.70 32.29
CA GLU A 671 -25.01 -6.56 32.14
C GLU A 671 -23.70 -5.75 32.06
N LEU A 672 -23.67 -4.63 31.31
CA LEU A 672 -22.53 -3.72 31.29
C LEU A 672 -22.26 -3.10 32.67
N ALA A 673 -23.32 -2.74 33.40
CA ALA A 673 -23.19 -2.29 34.78
C ALA A 673 -22.66 -3.41 35.71
N ALA A 674 -23.07 -4.64 35.54
CA ALA A 674 -22.54 -5.80 36.27
C ALA A 674 -21.05 -6.09 35.93
N ALA A 675 -20.62 -5.76 34.72
CA ALA A 675 -19.22 -5.84 34.28
C ALA A 675 -18.37 -4.60 34.67
N ALA A 676 -18.94 -3.58 35.31
CA ALA A 676 -18.29 -2.26 35.53
C ALA A 676 -16.91 -2.37 36.19
N SER A 677 -16.72 -3.27 37.16
CA SER A 677 -15.42 -3.47 37.82
C SER A 677 -14.36 -4.01 36.89
N ALA A 678 -14.73 -4.91 35.98
CA ALA A 678 -13.81 -5.47 34.97
C ALA A 678 -13.47 -4.40 33.91
N LEU A 679 -14.46 -3.62 33.46
CA LEU A 679 -14.26 -2.52 32.51
C LEU A 679 -13.37 -1.41 33.10
N GLN A 680 -13.56 -1.10 34.41
CA GLN A 680 -12.71 -0.14 35.08
C GLN A 680 -11.26 -0.64 35.26
N ALA A 681 -11.10 -1.91 35.61
CA ALA A 681 -9.77 -2.53 35.71
C ALA A 681 -9.05 -2.64 34.37
N TRP A 682 -9.79 -2.86 33.31
CA TRP A 682 -9.28 -2.89 31.93
C TRP A 682 -8.79 -1.51 31.48
N GLY A 683 -9.44 -0.42 31.90
CA GLY A 683 -8.95 0.95 31.78
C GLY A 683 -9.04 1.58 30.37
N TRP A 684 -9.61 0.91 29.38
CA TRP A 684 -9.78 1.43 28.03
C TRP A 684 -11.14 2.11 27.80
N PRO A 685 -11.25 3.00 26.80
CA PRO A 685 -12.47 3.75 26.50
C PRO A 685 -13.68 2.86 26.19
N GLN A 686 -14.86 3.39 26.49
CA GLN A 686 -16.14 2.79 26.16
C GLN A 686 -16.97 3.81 25.38
N LEU A 687 -17.31 3.50 24.13
CA LEU A 687 -18.18 4.30 23.27
C LEU A 687 -19.57 3.69 23.25
N ILE A 688 -20.53 4.35 23.92
CA ILE A 688 -21.92 3.91 23.94
C ILE A 688 -22.74 4.79 23.02
N LEU A 689 -23.30 4.20 21.97
CA LEU A 689 -24.11 4.85 20.94
C LEU A 689 -25.57 4.42 21.07
N SER A 690 -26.46 5.26 20.57
CA SER A 690 -27.88 4.98 20.34
C SER A 690 -28.18 5.08 18.82
N PRO A 691 -29.34 4.66 18.34
CA PRO A 691 -29.74 4.82 16.94
C PRO A 691 -29.72 6.29 16.45
N THR A 692 -29.82 7.27 17.36
CA THR A 692 -29.72 8.70 17.01
C THR A 692 -28.28 9.12 16.66
N ASN A 693 -27.27 8.39 17.14
CA ASN A 693 -25.87 8.60 16.81
C ASN A 693 -25.47 7.94 15.49
N ASP A 694 -26.25 6.94 15.04
CA ASP A 694 -26.04 6.16 13.81
C ASP A 694 -27.37 6.11 13.01
N PRO A 695 -27.89 7.27 12.53
CA PRO A 695 -29.22 7.36 11.95
C PRO A 695 -29.41 6.51 10.68
N ASP A 696 -28.33 6.32 9.93
CA ASP A 696 -28.33 5.49 8.71
C ASP A 696 -28.04 4.01 9.01
N GLY A 697 -27.75 3.66 10.27
CA GLY A 697 -27.40 2.31 10.69
C GLY A 697 -26.05 1.80 10.18
N ALA A 698 -25.19 2.71 9.69
CA ALA A 698 -23.95 2.36 9.00
C ALA A 698 -22.90 1.73 9.93
N ILE A 699 -22.85 2.15 11.22
CA ILE A 699 -21.97 1.55 12.23
C ILE A 699 -22.53 0.21 12.68
N ALA A 700 -23.85 0.13 12.89
CA ALA A 700 -24.51 -1.13 13.24
C ALA A 700 -24.29 -2.19 12.14
N GLU A 701 -24.42 -1.82 10.87
CA GLU A 701 -24.15 -2.70 9.74
C GLU A 701 -22.68 -3.13 9.68
N MET A 702 -21.74 -2.19 9.86
CA MET A 702 -20.32 -2.48 9.90
C MET A 702 -19.98 -3.47 11.02
N LEU A 703 -20.46 -3.27 12.26
CA LEU A 703 -20.23 -4.17 13.38
C LEU A 703 -20.88 -5.54 13.15
N ASP A 704 -22.09 -5.60 12.62
CA ASP A 704 -22.74 -6.88 12.33
C ASP A 704 -21.97 -7.67 11.27
N ARG A 705 -21.50 -7.01 10.22
CA ARG A 705 -20.69 -7.65 9.15
C ARG A 705 -19.25 -7.95 9.54
N SER A 706 -18.72 -7.32 10.59
CA SER A 706 -17.32 -7.50 11.01
C SER A 706 -16.96 -8.94 11.35
N CYS A 707 -17.94 -9.71 11.82
CA CYS A 707 -17.82 -11.11 12.24
C CYS A 707 -18.93 -11.97 11.60
N GLU A 708 -18.98 -12.04 10.26
CA GLU A 708 -19.94 -12.91 9.52
C GLU A 708 -21.42 -12.60 9.72
N GLY A 709 -21.78 -11.35 9.89
CA GLY A 709 -23.19 -10.94 9.87
C GLY A 709 -23.76 -11.00 8.45
N THR A 710 -24.97 -11.52 8.31
CA THR A 710 -25.64 -11.59 7.00
C THR A 710 -26.23 -10.24 6.56
N GLY A 711 -26.23 -9.22 7.44
CA GLY A 711 -26.85 -7.92 7.19
C GLY A 711 -28.38 -7.96 6.98
N ALA A 712 -28.97 -9.15 7.00
CA ALA A 712 -30.40 -9.34 6.64
C ALA A 712 -31.38 -8.72 7.64
N ARG A 713 -31.03 -8.65 8.91
CA ARG A 713 -31.76 -7.94 9.96
C ARG A 713 -30.86 -7.72 11.18
N ILE A 714 -30.30 -6.53 11.30
CA ILE A 714 -29.49 -6.15 12.44
C ILE A 714 -30.35 -6.16 13.71
N ARG A 715 -29.85 -6.86 14.75
CA ARG A 715 -30.53 -6.95 16.07
C ARG A 715 -29.71 -6.18 17.10
N LEU A 716 -30.26 -5.09 17.56
CA LEU A 716 -29.72 -4.39 18.72
C LEU A 716 -30.05 -5.14 20.03
N PRO A 717 -29.21 -5.02 21.06
CA PRO A 717 -27.95 -4.30 21.10
C PRO A 717 -26.84 -5.00 20.29
N LEU A 718 -25.85 -4.23 19.83
CA LEU A 718 -24.57 -4.73 19.35
C LEU A 718 -23.48 -4.25 20.32
N ILE A 719 -22.66 -5.14 20.83
CA ILE A 719 -21.54 -4.82 21.71
C ILE A 719 -20.29 -5.50 21.19
N ALA A 720 -19.25 -4.73 20.91
CA ALA A 720 -17.97 -5.25 20.43
C ALA A 720 -16.82 -4.76 21.30
N VAL A 721 -15.80 -5.61 21.45
CA VAL A 721 -14.48 -5.25 21.99
C VAL A 721 -13.49 -5.28 20.84
N CYS A 722 -12.84 -4.16 20.60
CA CYS A 722 -12.02 -3.92 19.42
C CYS A 722 -10.73 -3.21 19.80
N ASP A 723 -9.85 -3.01 18.83
CA ASP A 723 -8.73 -2.09 18.95
C ASP A 723 -8.67 -1.05 17.81
N SER A 724 -7.73 -0.13 17.92
CA SER A 724 -7.54 0.98 16.98
C SER A 724 -7.04 0.57 15.59
N PHE A 725 -6.65 -0.70 15.39
CA PHE A 725 -6.40 -1.30 14.08
C PHE A 725 -7.66 -1.92 13.47
N GLY A 726 -8.81 -1.79 14.15
CA GLY A 726 -10.07 -2.37 13.69
C GLY A 726 -10.16 -3.88 13.94
N ARG A 727 -9.27 -4.50 14.73
CA ARG A 727 -9.37 -5.91 15.10
C ARG A 727 -10.49 -6.09 16.11
N VAL A 728 -11.39 -7.05 15.85
CA VAL A 728 -12.53 -7.38 16.72
C VAL A 728 -12.19 -8.66 17.49
N PHE A 729 -12.29 -8.59 18.82
CA PHE A 729 -12.01 -9.69 19.73
C PHE A 729 -13.27 -10.32 20.31
N TYR A 730 -14.36 -9.58 20.33
CA TYR A 730 -15.66 -10.01 20.83
C TYR A 730 -16.79 -9.25 20.12
N LEU A 731 -17.87 -9.95 19.85
CA LEU A 731 -19.10 -9.35 19.34
C LEU A 731 -20.32 -10.08 19.90
N SER A 732 -21.20 -9.32 20.58
CA SER A 732 -22.50 -9.75 21.05
C SER A 732 -23.60 -9.11 20.23
N ARG A 733 -24.60 -9.90 19.82
CA ARG A 733 -25.75 -9.48 19.02
C ARG A 733 -27.06 -9.79 19.74
N GLY A 734 -27.91 -8.78 19.90
CA GLY A 734 -29.23 -8.94 20.48
C GLY A 734 -29.19 -9.32 21.97
N TYR A 735 -30.17 -10.09 22.42
CA TYR A 735 -30.30 -10.48 23.81
C TYR A 735 -29.25 -11.52 24.23
N ASN A 736 -28.32 -11.11 25.11
CA ASN A 736 -27.26 -11.98 25.62
C ASN A 736 -27.26 -11.99 27.15
N THR A 737 -27.56 -13.15 27.74
CA THR A 737 -27.64 -13.34 29.21
C THR A 737 -26.28 -13.60 29.85
N SER A 738 -25.22 -13.79 29.09
CA SER A 738 -23.86 -14.03 29.58
C SER A 738 -22.90 -12.86 29.34
N LEU A 739 -23.41 -11.72 28.85
CA LEU A 739 -22.57 -10.57 28.45
C LEU A 739 -21.59 -10.14 29.55
N ALA A 740 -22.05 -10.01 30.80
CA ALA A 740 -21.18 -9.62 31.91
C ALA A 740 -20.10 -10.68 32.19
N ALA A 741 -20.46 -11.96 32.19
CA ALA A 741 -19.52 -13.05 32.39
C ALA A 741 -18.50 -13.16 31.25
N ASP A 742 -18.96 -12.98 30.00
CA ASP A 742 -18.11 -12.97 28.81
C ASP A 742 -17.05 -11.86 28.91
N LEU A 743 -17.47 -10.62 29.23
CA LEU A 743 -16.57 -9.47 29.39
C LEU A 743 -15.60 -9.69 30.57
N GLN A 744 -16.09 -10.16 31.72
CA GLN A 744 -15.24 -10.45 32.90
C GLN A 744 -14.17 -11.51 32.59
N SER A 745 -14.47 -12.48 31.72
CA SER A 745 -13.51 -13.48 31.29
C SER A 745 -12.53 -12.97 30.22
N LEU A 746 -12.99 -12.11 29.31
CA LEU A 746 -12.21 -11.65 28.16
C LEU A 746 -11.25 -10.52 28.52
N LEU A 747 -11.75 -9.45 29.16
CA LEU A 747 -11.00 -8.20 29.32
C LEU A 747 -9.64 -8.34 30.04
N PRO A 748 -9.47 -9.22 31.05
CA PRO A 748 -8.15 -9.47 31.65
C PRO A 748 -7.13 -10.14 30.75
N ARG A 749 -7.55 -10.62 29.56
CA ARG A 749 -6.72 -11.33 28.58
C ARG A 749 -6.33 -10.44 27.40
N LEU A 750 -6.85 -9.21 27.35
CA LEU A 750 -6.56 -8.14 26.39
C LEU A 750 -5.72 -7.05 27.05
#